data_c73f16806406e6119273e91b51ee27f9
#
_entry.id   c73f16806406e6119273e91b51ee27f9
#
_cell.length_a   1.000
_cell.length_b   1.000
_cell.length_c   1.000
_cell.angle_alpha   90.00
_cell.angle_beta   90.00
_cell.angle_gamma   90.00
#
_symmetry.space_group_name_H-M   'P 1'
#
loop_
_entity.id
_entity.type
_entity.pdbx_description
1 polymer ?
#
loop_
_entity_poly.entity_id
_entity_poly.type
_entity_poly.pdbx_seq_one_letter_code
_entity_poly.pdbx_strand_id
1 'polypeptide(L)'
;MTMEMSDKRARWYFAFFLGSGLCSLVYEVIWLRLAMSRFGVTTALVSLMLSVYMAGLALGSWGAGWLSRALAGRPERSFLRLYGVAELVIGSSVLVVPPALSLGHRVLARPSGELAWGSASYHAAAGGWLALSLLPFCTCMGATFPLAMSAFRRGAEGESQRSFSYLYLANVIGAAAGTIVSAFVLIELLGFRGTLVVTAILNVLVAAAAFRLSLRAGSQGGKAASAPPARRARDGAPGPWPLLLLFTTGLVSMASEIVWVRQFTPYQGTLVYSFATILGLYLITTAAGSWLYRSRFRALSEGTGRAGTGLLWVLAGGAALLPLLAADPRLPLLHGPIPGAVRLALGLGAFCALTGMLTPLLVDRWSRGDGALAGRAYAVNVLGCILGPLLSGFVLLPSMGEKRTLLVLSLPLFAIGLSTPSVEGNRRAASGGLRFMATTAAIAGAVLLLIFTRDFESVFPRREVRRDHTATIVAAGEGMEKLLLVNGVGITSMTPITKMMAHLPLSLLPRAPQDAIALCFGMGTSFRSLLSWGIPTTGVELVPSVPSVFGYFHADGPDLLRSPAASVVIDDARRYMERTARQYDVITIDPPPPVEAAGSSLLYSVEFYALLNRRLRPGGIVAQWIPAGDAYTLSAMAKAFAESFPHVRVFQSVEGWGFHLLGSRSPIPVPSASALASKLPPRAVGDLLEWGPFPSAERQFRAVLDREMPVADLIALAPGAPALSDDRPVNEYYLLRTLLPSSGQGSRPGP
;
A
#
# COMPACT_ATOMS: atom_id res chain seq x y z
N MET A 1 27.54 19.52 -36.16
CA MET A 1 26.22 20.23 -35.96
C MET A 1 25.05 19.26 -35.94
N THR A 2 24.95 18.28 -36.82
CA THR A 2 23.85 17.28 -36.84
C THR A 2 23.89 16.31 -35.66
N MET A 3 25.06 15.84 -35.23
CA MET A 3 25.24 14.93 -34.10
C MET A 3 24.89 15.59 -32.74
N GLU A 4 25.25 16.87 -32.58
CA GLU A 4 24.99 17.64 -31.36
C GLU A 4 23.50 18.03 -31.22
N MET A 5 22.79 18.23 -32.34
CA MET A 5 21.33 18.47 -32.36
C MET A 5 20.54 17.19 -32.04
N SER A 6 21.01 16.01 -32.48
CA SER A 6 20.41 14.72 -32.14
C SER A 6 20.48 14.45 -30.62
N ASP A 7 21.62 14.75 -29.99
CA ASP A 7 21.84 14.56 -28.56
C ASP A 7 20.94 15.49 -27.69
N LYS A 8 20.77 16.76 -28.12
CA LYS A 8 19.87 17.72 -27.43
C LYS A 8 18.40 17.29 -27.47
N ARG A 9 17.93 16.74 -28.61
CA ARG A 9 16.55 16.23 -28.72
C ARG A 9 16.33 14.99 -27.85
N ALA A 10 17.27 14.04 -27.86
CA ALA A 10 17.19 12.85 -27.03
C ALA A 10 17.06 13.20 -25.53
N ARG A 11 17.79 14.24 -25.06
CA ARG A 11 17.67 14.75 -23.68
C ARG A 11 16.31 15.28 -23.32
N TRP A 12 15.59 15.94 -24.26
CA TRP A 12 14.21 16.40 -24.04
C TRP A 12 13.23 15.22 -23.85
N TYR A 13 13.34 14.19 -24.67
CA TYR A 13 12.52 13.00 -24.50
C TYR A 13 12.82 12.28 -23.20
N PHE A 14 14.09 12.21 -22.79
CA PHE A 14 14.47 11.67 -21.50
C PHE A 14 13.83 12.46 -20.34
N ALA A 15 13.90 13.80 -20.40
CA ALA A 15 13.31 14.69 -19.40
C ALA A 15 11.79 14.55 -19.32
N PHE A 16 11.10 14.43 -20.47
CA PHE A 16 9.65 14.18 -20.50
C PHE A 16 9.28 12.88 -19.80
N PHE A 17 10.00 11.81 -20.10
CA PHE A 17 9.73 10.51 -19.50
C PHE A 17 10.08 10.43 -18.01
N LEU A 18 11.14 11.10 -17.63
CA LEU A 18 11.48 11.24 -16.21
C LEU A 18 10.39 12.01 -15.46
N GLY A 19 9.92 13.13 -16.00
CA GLY A 19 8.83 13.92 -15.41
C GLY A 19 7.49 13.17 -15.39
N SER A 20 7.13 12.52 -16.50
CA SER A 20 5.90 11.74 -16.61
C SER A 20 5.92 10.53 -15.66
N GLY A 21 7.05 9.80 -15.55
CA GLY A 21 7.22 8.71 -14.61
C GLY A 21 7.11 9.17 -13.15
N LEU A 22 7.71 10.32 -12.81
CA LEU A 22 7.60 10.92 -11.49
C LEU A 22 6.13 11.23 -11.15
N CYS A 23 5.43 11.94 -12.04
CA CYS A 23 4.02 12.28 -11.82
C CYS A 23 3.14 11.04 -11.67
N SER A 24 3.34 10.03 -12.53
CA SER A 24 2.54 8.79 -12.51
C SER A 24 2.60 8.09 -11.18
N LEU A 25 3.79 7.96 -10.58
CA LEU A 25 3.94 7.30 -9.29
C LEU A 25 3.48 8.16 -8.11
N VAL A 26 3.60 9.48 -8.17
CA VAL A 26 2.98 10.35 -7.18
C VAL A 26 1.47 10.16 -7.17
N TYR A 27 0.82 10.12 -8.35
CA TYR A 27 -0.61 9.83 -8.44
C TYR A 27 -0.95 8.45 -7.91
N GLU A 28 -0.20 7.41 -8.30
CA GLU A 28 -0.44 6.03 -7.85
C GLU A 28 -0.42 5.93 -6.33
N VAL A 29 0.63 6.47 -5.68
CA VAL A 29 0.77 6.47 -4.22
C VAL A 29 -0.41 7.19 -3.55
N ILE A 30 -0.79 8.38 -4.03
CA ILE A 30 -1.87 9.15 -3.41
C ILE A 30 -3.25 8.52 -3.70
N TRP A 31 -3.51 8.07 -4.93
CA TRP A 31 -4.78 7.42 -5.26
C TRP A 31 -4.98 6.12 -4.51
N LEU A 32 -3.90 5.34 -4.30
CA LEU A 32 -3.94 4.17 -3.43
C LEU A 32 -4.37 4.56 -2.00
N ARG A 33 -3.75 5.61 -1.44
CA ARG A 33 -4.10 6.11 -0.10
C ARG A 33 -5.54 6.61 -0.02
N LEU A 34 -5.99 7.38 -1.00
CA LEU A 34 -7.38 7.85 -1.09
C LEU A 34 -8.37 6.69 -1.29
N ALA A 35 -8.03 5.68 -2.08
CA ALA A 35 -8.85 4.49 -2.25
C ALA A 35 -8.95 3.69 -0.94
N MET A 36 -7.82 3.47 -0.25
CA MET A 36 -7.79 2.80 1.07
C MET A 36 -8.65 3.55 2.10
N SER A 37 -8.61 4.88 2.10
CA SER A 37 -9.42 5.70 3.02
C SER A 37 -10.93 5.62 2.75
N ARG A 38 -11.35 5.22 1.55
CA ARG A 38 -12.76 5.16 1.14
C ARG A 38 -13.32 3.75 1.07
N PHE A 39 -12.51 2.77 0.72
CA PHE A 39 -12.93 1.39 0.49
C PHE A 39 -12.28 0.38 1.44
N GLY A 40 -11.48 0.85 2.41
CA GLY A 40 -10.86 0.07 3.48
C GLY A 40 -9.39 -0.29 3.26
N VAL A 41 -8.68 -0.44 4.36
CA VAL A 41 -7.22 -0.71 4.39
C VAL A 41 -6.99 -2.22 4.37
N THR A 42 -7.10 -2.85 3.19
CA THR A 42 -6.98 -4.32 3.03
C THR A 42 -6.06 -4.71 1.90
N THR A 43 -5.44 -5.89 1.98
CA THR A 43 -4.62 -6.46 0.89
C THR A 43 -5.45 -6.62 -0.40
N ALA A 44 -6.72 -6.99 -0.28
CA ALA A 44 -7.64 -7.12 -1.40
C ALA A 44 -7.80 -5.80 -2.17
N LEU A 45 -7.97 -4.67 -1.46
CA LEU A 45 -8.10 -3.36 -2.10
C LEU A 45 -6.80 -2.92 -2.78
N VAL A 46 -5.64 -3.16 -2.15
CA VAL A 46 -4.34 -2.89 -2.79
C VAL A 46 -4.21 -3.66 -4.09
N SER A 47 -4.59 -4.95 -4.09
CA SER A 47 -4.57 -5.79 -5.30
C SER A 47 -5.48 -5.27 -6.40
N LEU A 48 -6.72 -4.86 -6.05
CA LEU A 48 -7.67 -4.27 -6.99
C LEU A 48 -7.15 -2.95 -7.57
N MET A 49 -6.62 -2.08 -6.71
CA MET A 49 -6.11 -0.77 -7.12
C MET A 49 -4.95 -0.90 -8.11
N LEU A 50 -3.96 -1.74 -7.78
CA LEU A 50 -2.82 -2.01 -8.66
C LEU A 50 -3.27 -2.63 -9.98
N SER A 51 -4.21 -3.58 -9.95
CA SER A 51 -4.73 -4.21 -11.15
C SER A 51 -5.48 -3.23 -12.06
N VAL A 52 -6.28 -2.33 -11.50
CA VAL A 52 -6.99 -1.28 -12.26
C VAL A 52 -6.00 -0.28 -12.85
N TYR A 53 -5.00 0.14 -12.08
CA TYR A 53 -3.95 1.04 -12.55
C TYR A 53 -3.21 0.42 -13.75
N MET A 54 -2.77 -0.83 -13.61
CA MET A 54 -2.10 -1.57 -14.67
C MET A 54 -3.02 -1.80 -15.89
N ALA A 55 -4.32 -2.05 -15.69
CA ALA A 55 -5.26 -2.20 -16.78
C ALA A 55 -5.35 -0.93 -17.64
N GLY A 56 -5.36 0.25 -17.01
CA GLY A 56 -5.29 1.53 -17.72
C GLY A 56 -4.01 1.65 -18.53
N LEU A 57 -2.85 1.34 -17.95
CA LEU A 57 -1.57 1.37 -18.66
C LEU A 57 -1.56 0.43 -19.89
N ALA A 58 -2.12 -0.79 -19.75
CA ALA A 58 -2.24 -1.75 -20.85
C ALA A 58 -3.10 -1.21 -21.99
N LEU A 59 -4.30 -0.71 -21.65
CA LEU A 59 -5.25 -0.16 -22.62
C LEU A 59 -4.65 1.04 -23.36
N GLY A 60 -3.98 1.94 -22.63
CA GLY A 60 -3.32 3.11 -23.20
C GLY A 60 -2.18 2.73 -24.13
N SER A 61 -1.32 1.82 -23.71
CA SER A 61 -0.19 1.36 -24.53
C SER A 61 -0.65 0.64 -25.80
N TRP A 62 -1.66 -0.21 -25.68
CA TRP A 62 -2.26 -0.91 -26.85
C TRP A 62 -2.97 0.08 -27.79
N GLY A 63 -3.83 0.95 -27.25
CA GLY A 63 -4.60 1.93 -28.02
C GLY A 63 -3.72 2.96 -28.73
N ALA A 64 -2.72 3.52 -28.03
CA ALA A 64 -1.77 4.45 -28.64
C ALA A 64 -0.85 3.77 -29.65
N GLY A 65 -0.49 2.50 -29.45
CA GLY A 65 0.21 1.69 -30.46
C GLY A 65 -0.62 1.52 -31.74
N TRP A 66 -1.92 1.25 -31.62
CA TRP A 66 -2.86 1.21 -32.75
C TRP A 66 -2.98 2.59 -33.42
N LEU A 67 -3.20 3.66 -32.64
CA LEU A 67 -3.29 5.02 -33.14
C LEU A 67 -2.01 5.46 -33.87
N SER A 68 -0.85 5.06 -33.37
CA SER A 68 0.46 5.34 -34.00
C SER A 68 0.59 4.73 -35.40
N ARG A 69 -0.03 3.57 -35.63
CA ARG A 69 -0.12 2.94 -36.97
C ARG A 69 -1.11 3.67 -37.85
N ALA A 70 -2.30 4.01 -37.37
CA ALA A 70 -3.31 4.76 -38.10
C ALA A 70 -2.80 6.13 -38.53
N LEU A 71 -1.91 6.74 -37.72
CA LEU A 71 -1.28 8.04 -38.00
C LEU A 71 0.13 7.89 -38.62
N ALA A 72 0.47 6.76 -39.24
CA ALA A 72 1.83 6.48 -39.74
C ALA A 72 2.39 7.55 -40.70
N GLY A 73 1.55 8.21 -41.51
CA GLY A 73 1.92 9.30 -42.41
C GLY A 73 2.04 10.68 -41.76
N ARG A 74 1.73 10.82 -40.46
CA ARG A 74 1.74 12.13 -39.79
C ARG A 74 3.14 12.51 -39.31
N PRO A 75 3.50 13.80 -39.30
CA PRO A 75 4.81 14.28 -38.83
C PRO A 75 4.97 14.17 -37.33
N GLU A 76 6.22 14.23 -36.82
CA GLU A 76 6.63 14.19 -35.40
C GLU A 76 5.73 15.09 -34.52
N ARG A 77 5.45 16.32 -35.01
CA ARG A 77 4.63 17.30 -34.27
C ARG A 77 3.26 16.79 -33.84
N SER A 78 2.65 15.91 -34.65
CA SER A 78 1.33 15.34 -34.31
C SER A 78 1.39 14.43 -33.09
N PHE A 79 2.43 13.63 -32.94
CA PHE A 79 2.64 12.74 -31.80
C PHE A 79 3.02 13.50 -30.54
N LEU A 80 3.83 14.57 -30.66
CA LEU A 80 4.15 15.44 -29.53
C LEU A 80 2.92 16.20 -29.03
N ARG A 81 2.00 16.61 -29.93
CA ARG A 81 0.73 17.22 -29.50
C ARG A 81 -0.16 16.23 -28.77
N LEU A 82 -0.30 15.01 -29.28
CA LEU A 82 -1.08 13.96 -28.62
C LEU A 82 -0.48 13.61 -27.25
N TYR A 83 0.85 13.55 -27.15
CA TYR A 83 1.54 13.38 -25.87
C TYR A 83 1.21 14.53 -24.89
N GLY A 84 1.30 15.79 -25.33
CA GLY A 84 0.94 16.95 -24.53
C GLY A 84 -0.52 16.94 -24.07
N VAL A 85 -1.46 16.52 -24.95
CA VAL A 85 -2.88 16.36 -24.58
C VAL A 85 -3.03 15.26 -23.51
N ALA A 86 -2.35 14.12 -23.65
CA ALA A 86 -2.38 13.05 -22.65
C ALA A 86 -1.90 13.56 -21.28
N GLU A 87 -0.79 14.30 -21.23
CA GLU A 87 -0.27 14.90 -19.99
C GLU A 87 -1.26 15.91 -19.35
N LEU A 88 -1.98 16.72 -20.16
CA LEU A 88 -3.03 17.61 -19.65
C LEU A 88 -4.22 16.83 -19.06
N VAL A 89 -4.63 15.75 -19.71
CA VAL A 89 -5.70 14.90 -19.19
C VAL A 89 -5.26 14.25 -17.88
N ILE A 90 -4.02 13.75 -17.80
CA ILE A 90 -3.46 13.20 -16.56
C ILE A 90 -3.47 14.27 -15.44
N GLY A 91 -3.00 15.49 -15.75
CA GLY A 91 -3.02 16.60 -14.80
C GLY A 91 -4.43 16.97 -14.30
N SER A 92 -5.45 16.85 -15.16
CA SER A 92 -6.84 17.14 -14.79
C SER A 92 -7.43 16.13 -13.80
N SER A 93 -6.79 14.97 -13.62
CA SER A 93 -7.21 13.93 -12.65
C SER A 93 -7.32 14.43 -11.22
N VAL A 94 -6.55 15.46 -10.84
CA VAL A 94 -6.63 16.08 -9.50
C VAL A 94 -8.03 16.63 -9.20
N LEU A 95 -8.76 17.08 -10.22
CA LEU A 95 -10.12 17.62 -10.08
C LEU A 95 -11.19 16.51 -10.06
N VAL A 96 -10.90 15.35 -10.66
CA VAL A 96 -11.91 14.31 -10.92
C VAL A 96 -11.77 13.12 -9.97
N VAL A 97 -10.56 12.60 -9.77
CA VAL A 97 -10.38 11.35 -9.03
C VAL A 97 -10.78 11.45 -7.55
N PRO A 98 -10.34 12.45 -6.76
CA PRO A 98 -10.71 12.52 -5.35
C PRO A 98 -12.25 12.62 -5.13
N PRO A 99 -13.01 13.49 -5.82
CA PRO A 99 -14.46 13.51 -5.68
C PRO A 99 -15.14 12.25 -6.21
N ALA A 100 -14.62 11.61 -7.28
CA ALA A 100 -15.16 10.36 -7.80
C ALA A 100 -15.02 9.21 -6.78
N LEU A 101 -13.86 9.07 -6.13
CA LEU A 101 -13.67 8.08 -5.05
C LEU A 101 -14.61 8.35 -3.87
N SER A 102 -14.78 9.60 -3.50
CA SER A 102 -15.72 9.99 -2.43
C SER A 102 -17.18 9.71 -2.80
N LEU A 103 -17.55 9.88 -4.07
CA LEU A 103 -18.89 9.54 -4.56
C LEU A 103 -19.09 8.01 -4.54
N GLY A 104 -18.10 7.24 -4.99
CA GLY A 104 -18.13 5.78 -4.97
C GLY A 104 -18.32 5.22 -3.57
N HIS A 105 -17.61 5.76 -2.62
CA HIS A 105 -17.78 5.41 -1.22
C HIS A 105 -19.24 5.64 -0.75
N ARG A 106 -19.82 6.82 -1.03
CA ARG A 106 -21.22 7.12 -0.70
C ARG A 106 -22.23 6.19 -1.37
N VAL A 107 -21.97 5.80 -2.61
CA VAL A 107 -22.84 4.87 -3.36
C VAL A 107 -22.76 3.47 -2.76
N LEU A 108 -21.57 2.96 -2.48
CA LEU A 108 -21.33 1.63 -1.92
C LEU A 108 -21.66 1.54 -0.42
N ALA A 109 -21.72 2.68 0.28
CA ALA A 109 -22.15 2.74 1.68
C ALA A 109 -23.68 2.70 1.85
N ARG A 110 -24.50 2.76 0.77
CA ARG A 110 -25.96 2.66 0.91
C ARG A 110 -26.37 1.30 1.46
N PRO A 111 -27.42 1.22 2.31
CA PRO A 111 -27.86 -0.03 2.91
C PRO A 111 -28.63 -0.89 1.88
N SER A 112 -27.95 -1.42 0.89
CA SER A 112 -28.44 -2.53 0.07
C SER A 112 -27.83 -3.81 0.65
N GLY A 113 -28.65 -4.74 1.12
CA GLY A 113 -28.19 -5.95 1.82
C GLY A 113 -27.26 -6.88 1.04
N GLU A 114 -27.02 -6.59 -0.24
CA GLU A 114 -26.24 -7.41 -1.15
C GLU A 114 -24.71 -7.11 -1.12
N LEU A 115 -24.27 -5.97 -0.55
CA LEU A 115 -22.86 -5.55 -0.52
C LEU A 115 -22.25 -5.70 0.89
N ALA A 116 -22.28 -6.92 1.42
CA ALA A 116 -21.60 -7.21 2.68
C ALA A 116 -20.09 -6.97 2.54
N TRP A 117 -19.46 -6.40 3.57
CA TRP A 117 -18.02 -6.17 3.62
C TRP A 117 -17.25 -7.48 3.35
N GLY A 118 -16.17 -7.39 2.55
CA GLY A 118 -15.35 -8.55 2.23
C GLY A 118 -15.98 -9.57 1.28
N SER A 119 -17.25 -9.38 0.85
CA SER A 119 -17.90 -10.25 -0.13
C SER A 119 -17.33 -10.06 -1.54
N ALA A 120 -17.46 -11.08 -2.40
CA ALA A 120 -17.08 -10.97 -3.80
C ALA A 120 -17.83 -9.84 -4.53
N SER A 121 -19.12 -9.64 -4.19
CA SER A 121 -19.94 -8.55 -4.73
C SER A 121 -19.42 -7.17 -4.32
N TYR A 122 -18.99 -7.01 -3.07
CA TYR A 122 -18.37 -5.77 -2.60
C TYR A 122 -17.05 -5.48 -3.34
N HIS A 123 -16.16 -6.47 -3.45
CA HIS A 123 -14.89 -6.30 -4.16
C HIS A 123 -15.08 -6.02 -5.66
N ALA A 124 -16.06 -6.69 -6.30
CA ALA A 124 -16.40 -6.43 -7.70
C ALA A 124 -16.94 -5.00 -7.89
N ALA A 125 -17.82 -4.54 -7.00
CA ALA A 125 -18.38 -3.19 -7.04
C ALA A 125 -17.32 -2.12 -6.76
N ALA A 126 -16.46 -2.32 -5.75
CA ALA A 126 -15.34 -1.42 -5.44
C ALA A 126 -14.33 -1.37 -6.60
N GLY A 127 -13.96 -2.53 -7.14
CA GLY A 127 -13.08 -2.64 -8.32
C GLY A 127 -13.67 -1.95 -9.55
N GLY A 128 -14.96 -2.14 -9.82
CA GLY A 128 -15.68 -1.47 -10.91
C GLY A 128 -15.71 0.05 -10.75
N TRP A 129 -15.90 0.54 -9.52
CA TRP A 129 -15.87 1.98 -9.25
C TRP A 129 -14.46 2.57 -9.35
N LEU A 130 -13.44 1.85 -8.85
CA LEU A 130 -12.03 2.22 -9.05
C LEU A 130 -11.70 2.29 -10.54
N ALA A 131 -12.13 1.29 -11.31
CA ALA A 131 -11.93 1.27 -12.75
C ALA A 131 -12.58 2.50 -13.42
N LEU A 132 -13.83 2.79 -13.11
CA LEU A 132 -14.54 3.97 -13.66
C LEU A 132 -13.81 5.29 -13.32
N SER A 133 -13.28 5.40 -12.10
CA SER A 133 -12.61 6.62 -11.62
C SER A 133 -11.21 6.81 -12.18
N LEU A 134 -10.45 5.73 -12.41
CA LEU A 134 -9.01 5.79 -12.68
C LEU A 134 -8.62 5.44 -14.12
N LEU A 135 -9.37 4.51 -14.78
CA LEU A 135 -8.99 4.02 -16.12
C LEU A 135 -8.77 5.13 -17.14
N PRO A 136 -9.59 6.20 -17.24
CA PRO A 136 -9.35 7.24 -18.23
C PRO A 136 -7.96 7.88 -18.12
N PHE A 137 -7.53 8.16 -16.88
CA PHE A 137 -6.24 8.80 -16.59
C PHE A 137 -5.08 7.84 -16.75
N CYS A 138 -5.20 6.62 -16.21
CA CYS A 138 -4.20 5.57 -16.38
C CYS A 138 -4.04 5.15 -17.84
N THR A 139 -5.12 5.20 -18.65
CA THR A 139 -5.05 4.98 -20.10
C THR A 139 -4.23 6.08 -20.79
N CYS A 140 -4.41 7.33 -20.41
CA CYS A 140 -3.55 8.40 -20.89
C CYS A 140 -2.08 8.21 -20.47
N MET A 141 -1.82 7.81 -19.23
CA MET A 141 -0.45 7.46 -18.77
C MET A 141 0.17 6.36 -19.63
N GLY A 142 -0.57 5.27 -19.89
CA GLY A 142 -0.11 4.18 -20.75
C GLY A 142 0.10 4.60 -22.21
N ALA A 143 -0.66 5.57 -22.71
CA ALA A 143 -0.55 6.08 -24.07
C ALA A 143 0.71 6.93 -24.30
N THR A 144 1.25 7.56 -23.26
CA THR A 144 2.44 8.44 -23.37
C THR A 144 3.63 7.71 -23.99
N PHE A 145 3.81 6.42 -23.64
CA PHE A 145 4.95 5.63 -24.06
C PHE A 145 5.01 5.38 -25.60
N PRO A 146 4.00 4.77 -26.25
CA PRO A 146 4.01 4.57 -27.70
C PRO A 146 3.99 5.89 -28.50
N LEU A 147 3.32 6.95 -27.98
CA LEU A 147 3.28 8.26 -28.62
C LEU A 147 4.68 8.88 -28.67
N ALA A 148 5.41 8.87 -27.57
CA ALA A 148 6.75 9.43 -27.54
C ALA A 148 7.77 8.59 -28.31
N MET A 149 7.66 7.23 -28.28
CA MET A 149 8.48 6.40 -29.19
C MET A 149 8.25 6.76 -30.65
N SER A 150 7.01 6.96 -31.03
CA SER A 150 6.64 7.33 -32.42
C SER A 150 7.15 8.70 -32.80
N ALA A 151 7.19 9.67 -31.87
CA ALA A 151 7.79 10.98 -32.08
C ALA A 151 9.32 10.86 -32.17
N PHE A 152 9.97 10.17 -31.24
CA PHE A 152 11.43 10.00 -31.17
C PHE A 152 12.00 9.40 -32.45
N ARG A 153 11.40 8.31 -32.97
CA ARG A 153 11.85 7.67 -34.21
C ARG A 153 11.86 8.58 -35.44
N ARG A 154 10.96 9.55 -35.49
CA ARG A 154 10.85 10.49 -36.63
C ARG A 154 11.82 11.67 -36.53
N GLY A 155 12.35 11.91 -35.33
CA GLY A 155 13.30 12.97 -35.04
C GLY A 155 14.77 12.56 -35.01
N ALA A 156 15.10 11.25 -34.93
CA ALA A 156 16.45 10.73 -34.75
C ALA A 156 16.80 9.69 -35.83
N GLU A 157 17.68 10.05 -36.73
CA GLU A 157 18.26 9.11 -37.70
C GLU A 157 19.35 8.27 -37.00
N GLY A 158 19.19 6.95 -36.94
CA GLY A 158 20.26 5.99 -36.60
C GLY A 158 20.16 5.19 -35.30
N GLU A 159 19.46 5.63 -34.25
CA GLU A 159 19.35 4.89 -32.94
C GLU A 159 17.99 4.19 -32.69
N SER A 160 17.24 3.91 -33.74
CA SER A 160 15.83 3.51 -33.61
C SER A 160 15.55 2.17 -32.92
N GLN A 161 16.53 1.24 -32.88
CA GLN A 161 16.28 -0.13 -32.41
C GLN A 161 16.18 -0.28 -30.87
N ARG A 162 16.64 0.71 -30.09
CA ARG A 162 16.68 0.68 -28.62
C ARG A 162 15.99 1.88 -27.97
N SER A 163 15.07 2.48 -28.68
CA SER A 163 14.29 3.61 -28.19
C SER A 163 13.43 3.23 -26.96
N PHE A 164 12.95 1.98 -26.91
CA PHE A 164 12.15 1.52 -25.77
C PHE A 164 13.00 1.51 -24.47
N SER A 165 14.13 0.82 -24.45
CA SER A 165 14.94 0.71 -23.23
C SER A 165 15.47 2.05 -22.72
N TYR A 166 15.70 3.04 -23.61
CA TYR A 166 16.13 4.38 -23.24
C TYR A 166 15.03 5.18 -22.52
N LEU A 167 13.82 5.19 -23.09
CA LEU A 167 12.67 5.87 -22.50
C LEU A 167 12.16 5.14 -21.26
N TYR A 168 12.20 3.81 -21.28
CA TYR A 168 11.84 2.99 -20.12
C TYR A 168 12.74 3.28 -18.91
N LEU A 169 14.07 3.37 -19.11
CA LEU A 169 14.99 3.74 -18.03
C LEU A 169 14.67 5.11 -17.44
N ALA A 170 14.41 6.12 -18.30
CA ALA A 170 14.02 7.45 -17.83
C ALA A 170 12.74 7.42 -17.01
N ASN A 171 11.72 6.68 -17.48
CA ASN A 171 10.45 6.53 -16.78
C ASN A 171 10.62 5.86 -15.42
N VAL A 172 11.37 4.76 -15.33
CA VAL A 172 11.57 4.03 -14.07
C VAL A 172 12.38 4.86 -13.06
N ILE A 173 13.37 5.64 -13.51
CA ILE A 173 14.10 6.57 -12.62
C ILE A 173 13.14 7.66 -12.11
N GLY A 174 12.32 8.24 -13.00
CA GLY A 174 11.29 9.19 -12.62
C GLY A 174 10.29 8.61 -11.62
N ALA A 175 9.83 7.41 -11.88
CA ALA A 175 8.93 6.66 -11.02
C ALA A 175 9.53 6.44 -9.61
N ALA A 176 10.77 5.99 -9.51
CA ALA A 176 11.49 5.83 -8.24
C ALA A 176 11.60 7.17 -7.49
N ALA A 177 11.96 8.24 -8.19
CA ALA A 177 12.01 9.59 -7.61
C ALA A 177 10.62 10.04 -7.13
N GLY A 178 9.56 9.81 -7.92
CA GLY A 178 8.17 10.15 -7.57
C GLY A 178 7.70 9.45 -6.31
N THR A 179 7.97 8.13 -6.19
CA THR A 179 7.63 7.34 -5.01
C THR A 179 8.33 7.88 -3.75
N ILE A 180 9.64 8.12 -3.83
CA ILE A 180 10.44 8.59 -2.68
C ILE A 180 10.02 10.01 -2.31
N VAL A 181 9.98 10.93 -3.28
CA VAL A 181 9.68 12.35 -3.00
C VAL A 181 8.26 12.52 -2.49
N SER A 182 7.28 11.77 -3.00
CA SER A 182 5.89 11.86 -2.51
C SER A 182 5.77 11.39 -1.07
N ALA A 183 6.27 10.20 -0.75
CA ALA A 183 6.09 9.59 0.57
C ALA A 183 6.96 10.23 1.66
N PHE A 184 8.17 10.66 1.33
CA PHE A 184 9.12 11.15 2.32
C PHE A 184 9.17 12.69 2.45
N VAL A 185 8.56 13.43 1.50
CA VAL A 185 8.65 14.89 1.49
C VAL A 185 7.31 15.56 1.23
N LEU A 186 6.69 15.32 0.06
CA LEU A 186 5.57 16.15 -0.39
C LEU A 186 4.31 15.97 0.46
N ILE A 187 3.96 14.74 0.82
CA ILE A 187 2.75 14.46 1.60
C ILE A 187 2.88 15.03 3.02
N GLU A 188 4.05 14.92 3.64
CA GLU A 188 4.28 15.48 4.97
C GLU A 188 4.16 17.03 4.97
N LEU A 189 4.68 17.69 3.93
CA LEU A 189 4.67 19.16 3.84
C LEU A 189 3.34 19.73 3.36
N LEU A 190 2.71 19.09 2.37
CA LEU A 190 1.60 19.66 1.60
C LEU A 190 0.26 18.94 1.80
N GLY A 191 0.27 17.77 2.42
CA GLY A 191 -0.89 16.86 2.45
C GLY A 191 -1.16 16.22 1.09
N PHE A 192 -2.24 15.44 1.01
CA PHE A 192 -2.59 14.75 -0.24
C PHE A 192 -3.02 15.73 -1.33
N ARG A 193 -3.88 16.71 -1.02
CA ARG A 193 -4.37 17.69 -2.01
C ARG A 193 -3.26 18.57 -2.55
N GLY A 194 -2.41 19.10 -1.66
CA GLY A 194 -1.29 19.95 -2.07
C GLY A 194 -0.31 19.20 -2.97
N THR A 195 0.01 17.94 -2.66
CA THR A 195 0.88 17.09 -3.47
C THR A 195 0.27 16.80 -4.85
N LEU A 196 -1.03 16.53 -4.93
CA LEU A 196 -1.73 16.35 -6.20
C LEU A 196 -1.68 17.62 -7.06
N VAL A 197 -1.87 18.80 -6.46
CA VAL A 197 -1.81 20.09 -7.19
C VAL A 197 -0.41 20.34 -7.75
N VAL A 198 0.64 20.13 -6.96
CA VAL A 198 2.04 20.27 -7.42
C VAL A 198 2.33 19.32 -8.57
N THR A 199 1.85 18.08 -8.49
CA THR A 199 2.01 17.07 -9.55
C THR A 199 1.26 17.46 -10.81
N ALA A 200 0.03 17.99 -10.69
CA ALA A 200 -0.73 18.49 -11.84
C ALA A 200 -0.03 19.68 -12.53
N ILE A 201 0.55 20.60 -11.77
CA ILE A 201 1.36 21.69 -12.31
C ILE A 201 2.55 21.14 -13.11
N LEU A 202 3.23 20.11 -12.59
CA LEU A 202 4.34 19.48 -13.31
C LEU A 202 3.87 18.83 -14.63
N ASN A 203 2.71 18.14 -14.65
CA ASN A 203 2.13 17.63 -15.91
C ASN A 203 1.83 18.75 -16.91
N VAL A 204 1.28 19.88 -16.46
CA VAL A 204 1.04 21.05 -17.31
C VAL A 204 2.36 21.59 -17.90
N LEU A 205 3.43 21.65 -17.10
CA LEU A 205 4.75 22.07 -17.58
C LEU A 205 5.32 21.09 -18.62
N VAL A 206 5.20 19.78 -18.40
CA VAL A 206 5.59 18.75 -19.37
C VAL A 206 4.80 18.89 -20.67
N ALA A 207 3.48 19.07 -20.57
CA ALA A 207 2.62 19.31 -21.73
C ALA A 207 3.01 20.58 -22.50
N ALA A 208 3.24 21.68 -21.81
CA ALA A 208 3.64 22.95 -22.41
C ALA A 208 4.99 22.81 -23.14
N ALA A 209 5.95 22.09 -22.54
CA ALA A 209 7.24 21.81 -23.16
C ALA A 209 7.08 20.93 -24.43
N ALA A 210 6.21 19.90 -24.39
CA ALA A 210 5.90 19.06 -25.54
C ALA A 210 5.22 19.87 -26.67
N PHE A 211 4.27 20.76 -26.36
CA PHE A 211 3.65 21.66 -27.34
C PHE A 211 4.68 22.63 -27.96
N ARG A 212 5.55 23.24 -27.14
CA ARG A 212 6.63 24.10 -27.63
C ARG A 212 7.57 23.37 -28.61
N LEU A 213 7.95 22.12 -28.25
CA LEU A 213 8.78 21.32 -29.13
C LEU A 213 8.05 20.96 -30.42
N SER A 214 6.73 20.70 -30.37
CA SER A 214 5.92 20.43 -31.56
C SER A 214 5.85 21.63 -32.54
N LEU A 215 5.84 22.86 -32.04
CA LEU A 215 5.86 24.08 -32.84
C LEU A 215 7.20 24.25 -33.56
N ARG A 216 8.31 24.00 -32.86
CA ARG A 216 9.67 24.06 -33.43
C ARG A 216 9.92 22.99 -34.51
N ALA A 217 9.40 21.78 -34.31
CA ALA A 217 9.44 20.71 -35.29
C ALA A 217 8.62 21.02 -36.58
N GLY A 218 7.66 21.94 -36.51
CA GLY A 218 6.86 22.39 -37.63
C GLY A 218 7.54 23.49 -38.48
N SER A 219 8.47 24.28 -37.93
CA SER A 219 9.13 25.39 -38.63
C SER A 219 10.33 24.95 -39.46
N GLN A 220 10.87 23.75 -39.22
CA GLN A 220 11.90 23.14 -40.06
C GLN A 220 11.21 22.32 -41.15
N GLY A 221 10.75 22.99 -42.19
CA GLY A 221 10.09 22.43 -43.39
C GLY A 221 10.97 21.46 -44.16
N GLY A 222 11.37 20.35 -43.51
CA GLY A 222 11.98 19.23 -44.16
C GLY A 222 10.90 18.32 -44.75
N LYS A 223 11.07 17.94 -46.01
CA LYS A 223 10.32 16.88 -46.71
C LYS A 223 9.95 15.81 -45.72
N ALA A 224 8.66 15.45 -45.63
CA ALA A 224 8.21 14.28 -44.90
C ALA A 224 9.19 13.17 -45.29
N ALA A 225 10.11 12.83 -44.36
CA ALA A 225 10.97 11.68 -44.56
C ALA A 225 9.98 10.54 -44.78
N SER A 226 9.90 10.08 -46.01
CA SER A 226 9.12 8.91 -46.38
C SER A 226 9.53 7.85 -45.34
N ALA A 227 8.56 7.43 -44.49
CA ALA A 227 8.82 6.40 -43.54
C ALA A 227 9.62 5.31 -44.28
N PRO A 228 10.83 4.94 -43.85
CA PRO A 228 11.59 3.94 -44.57
C PRO A 228 10.61 2.80 -44.79
N PRO A 229 10.45 2.31 -46.02
CA PRO A 229 9.42 1.32 -46.36
C PRO A 229 9.60 0.24 -45.29
N ALA A 230 8.50 -0.09 -44.61
CA ALA A 230 8.54 -1.17 -43.61
C ALA A 230 9.28 -2.31 -44.31
N ARG A 231 10.57 -2.54 -43.93
CA ARG A 231 11.31 -3.65 -44.50
C ARG A 231 10.38 -4.83 -44.32
N ARG A 232 9.73 -5.22 -45.45
CA ARG A 232 8.81 -6.36 -45.45
C ARG A 232 9.59 -7.45 -44.75
N ALA A 233 9.08 -7.84 -43.58
CA ALA A 233 9.63 -8.94 -42.81
C ALA A 233 9.59 -10.18 -43.72
N ARG A 234 10.64 -10.39 -44.48
CA ARG A 234 10.92 -11.68 -45.13
C ARG A 234 11.35 -12.73 -44.10
N ASP A 235 11.67 -12.30 -42.88
CA ASP A 235 11.87 -13.22 -41.75
C ASP A 235 10.55 -13.30 -40.99
N GLY A 236 10.00 -14.50 -40.90
CA GLY A 236 8.68 -14.83 -40.39
C GLY A 236 8.29 -14.06 -39.13
N ALA A 237 6.99 -13.78 -38.98
CA ALA A 237 6.47 -13.10 -37.80
C ALA A 237 7.06 -13.75 -36.53
N PRO A 238 7.61 -12.95 -35.58
CA PRO A 238 8.16 -13.52 -34.36
C PRO A 238 7.06 -14.33 -33.67
N GLY A 239 7.34 -15.61 -33.38
CA GLY A 239 6.38 -16.51 -32.74
C GLY A 239 5.85 -15.95 -31.42
N PRO A 240 4.79 -16.50 -30.83
CA PRO A 240 4.14 -15.98 -29.62
C PRO A 240 5.02 -16.10 -28.35
N TRP A 241 6.10 -16.86 -28.41
CA TRP A 241 6.96 -17.16 -27.28
C TRP A 241 7.48 -15.92 -26.52
N PRO A 242 8.03 -14.87 -27.16
CA PRO A 242 8.46 -13.66 -26.43
C PRO A 242 7.32 -12.94 -25.68
N LEU A 243 6.09 -13.02 -26.19
CA LEU A 243 4.92 -12.45 -25.51
C LEU A 243 4.57 -13.24 -24.24
N LEU A 244 4.66 -14.58 -24.28
CA LEU A 244 4.49 -15.43 -23.09
C LEU A 244 5.55 -15.09 -22.03
N LEU A 245 6.80 -14.90 -22.44
CA LEU A 245 7.87 -14.49 -21.54
C LEU A 245 7.58 -13.14 -20.89
N LEU A 246 7.12 -12.16 -21.65
CA LEU A 246 6.72 -10.84 -21.15
C LEU A 246 5.52 -10.93 -20.20
N PHE A 247 4.52 -11.73 -20.53
CA PHE A 247 3.38 -11.98 -19.63
C PHE A 247 3.86 -12.56 -18.29
N THR A 248 4.75 -13.56 -18.34
CA THR A 248 5.29 -14.21 -17.12
C THR A 248 6.10 -13.25 -16.27
N THR A 249 6.95 -12.37 -16.87
CA THR A 249 7.68 -11.36 -16.08
C THR A 249 6.72 -10.43 -15.36
N GLY A 250 5.69 -9.92 -16.03
CA GLY A 250 4.68 -9.05 -15.42
C GLY A 250 3.91 -9.73 -14.30
N LEU A 251 3.41 -10.96 -14.57
CA LEU A 251 2.65 -11.74 -13.60
C LEU A 251 3.46 -12.00 -12.33
N VAL A 252 4.67 -12.55 -12.47
CA VAL A 252 5.50 -12.91 -11.32
C VAL A 252 5.98 -11.67 -10.55
N SER A 253 6.37 -10.60 -11.23
CA SER A 253 6.84 -9.38 -10.57
C SER A 253 5.75 -8.76 -9.69
N MET A 254 4.57 -8.50 -10.24
CA MET A 254 3.48 -7.85 -9.51
C MET A 254 2.82 -8.78 -8.48
N ALA A 255 2.78 -10.09 -8.75
CA ALA A 255 2.35 -11.08 -7.77
C ALA A 255 3.28 -11.10 -6.56
N SER A 256 4.59 -11.06 -6.79
CA SER A 256 5.61 -11.06 -5.73
C SER A 256 5.56 -9.78 -4.90
N GLU A 257 5.25 -8.62 -5.49
CA GLU A 257 5.12 -7.35 -4.79
C GLU A 257 4.08 -7.43 -3.65
N ILE A 258 2.91 -8.00 -3.92
CA ILE A 258 1.87 -8.22 -2.90
C ILE A 258 2.38 -9.15 -1.78
N VAL A 259 3.13 -10.20 -2.15
CA VAL A 259 3.73 -11.11 -1.16
C VAL A 259 4.77 -10.39 -0.31
N TRP A 260 5.64 -9.58 -0.90
CA TRP A 260 6.69 -8.84 -0.18
C TRP A 260 6.12 -7.82 0.80
N VAL A 261 5.08 -7.08 0.41
CA VAL A 261 4.39 -6.16 1.32
C VAL A 261 3.96 -6.91 2.58
N ARG A 262 3.36 -8.08 2.44
CA ARG A 262 2.87 -8.88 3.57
C ARG A 262 4.02 -9.53 4.37
N GLN A 263 5.01 -10.09 3.67
CA GLN A 263 6.14 -10.81 4.25
C GLN A 263 7.10 -9.91 5.04
N PHE A 264 7.31 -8.66 4.58
CA PHE A 264 8.25 -7.75 5.22
C PHE A 264 7.60 -6.77 6.21
N THR A 265 6.28 -6.73 6.29
CA THR A 265 5.56 -5.92 7.30
C THR A 265 6.04 -6.18 8.74
N PRO A 266 6.33 -7.42 9.20
CA PRO A 266 6.82 -7.66 10.56
C PRO A 266 8.16 -6.99 10.88
N TYR A 267 8.97 -6.72 9.85
CA TYR A 267 10.32 -6.16 9.99
C TYR A 267 10.39 -4.65 9.77
N GLN A 268 9.39 -4.10 9.12
CA GLN A 268 9.33 -2.68 8.76
C GLN A 268 8.17 -1.94 9.45
N GLY A 269 7.24 -2.67 10.02
CA GLY A 269 6.00 -2.14 10.54
C GLY A 269 4.97 -1.84 9.44
N THR A 270 3.80 -1.38 9.85
CA THR A 270 2.71 -0.97 8.95
C THR A 270 2.84 0.46 8.45
N LEU A 271 4.02 1.04 8.58
CA LEU A 271 4.31 2.43 8.23
C LEU A 271 4.15 2.66 6.72
N VAL A 272 3.69 3.84 6.36
CA VAL A 272 3.61 4.26 4.94
C VAL A 272 4.97 4.21 4.25
N TYR A 273 6.05 4.45 5.01
CA TYR A 273 7.43 4.38 4.53
C TYR A 273 7.86 2.97 4.13
N SER A 274 7.29 1.93 4.74
CA SER A 274 7.59 0.53 4.40
C SER A 274 7.16 0.21 2.97
N PHE A 275 5.93 0.57 2.61
CA PHE A 275 5.42 0.43 1.25
C PHE A 275 6.26 1.24 0.24
N ALA A 276 6.51 2.52 0.56
CA ALA A 276 7.32 3.39 -0.29
C ALA A 276 8.77 2.89 -0.45
N THR A 277 9.34 2.29 0.60
CA THR A 277 10.70 1.70 0.55
C THR A 277 10.73 0.46 -0.33
N ILE A 278 9.74 -0.44 -0.20
CA ILE A 278 9.61 -1.64 -1.05
C ILE A 278 9.50 -1.22 -2.52
N LEU A 279 8.55 -0.33 -2.83
CA LEU A 279 8.32 0.15 -4.19
C LEU A 279 9.50 0.95 -4.74
N GLY A 280 10.06 1.85 -3.94
CA GLY A 280 11.25 2.63 -4.32
C GLY A 280 12.45 1.74 -4.63
N LEU A 281 12.72 0.74 -3.78
CA LEU A 281 13.80 -0.22 -3.99
C LEU A 281 13.56 -1.09 -5.23
N TYR A 282 12.34 -1.57 -5.42
CA TYR A 282 11.93 -2.29 -6.63
C TYR A 282 12.24 -1.47 -7.88
N LEU A 283 11.84 -0.20 -7.92
CA LEU A 283 12.07 0.69 -9.06
C LEU A 283 13.55 1.03 -9.27
N ILE A 284 14.31 1.33 -8.20
CA ILE A 284 15.75 1.62 -8.27
C ILE A 284 16.49 0.41 -8.83
N THR A 285 16.23 -0.78 -8.32
CA THR A 285 16.92 -1.99 -8.76
C THR A 285 16.50 -2.42 -10.17
N THR A 286 15.24 -2.18 -10.54
CA THR A 286 14.75 -2.34 -11.92
C THR A 286 15.45 -1.37 -12.87
N ALA A 287 15.63 -0.11 -12.48
CA ALA A 287 16.40 0.88 -13.25
C ALA A 287 17.87 0.44 -13.40
N ALA A 288 18.49 -0.06 -12.34
CA ALA A 288 19.85 -0.58 -12.38
C ALA A 288 19.96 -1.78 -13.35
N GLY A 289 19.01 -2.70 -13.34
CA GLY A 289 18.93 -3.81 -14.29
C GLY A 289 18.78 -3.34 -15.74
N SER A 290 17.89 -2.38 -15.98
CA SER A 290 17.70 -1.78 -17.31
C SER A 290 18.94 -1.03 -17.80
N TRP A 291 19.63 -0.31 -16.90
CA TRP A 291 20.90 0.34 -17.21
C TRP A 291 21.99 -0.67 -17.53
N LEU A 292 22.10 -1.76 -16.77
CA LEU A 292 23.06 -2.84 -17.00
C LEU A 292 22.83 -3.50 -18.37
N TYR A 293 21.57 -3.74 -18.76
CA TYR A 293 21.21 -4.20 -20.10
C TYR A 293 21.76 -3.28 -21.18
N ARG A 294 21.55 -1.97 -21.02
CA ARG A 294 22.00 -0.99 -22.02
C ARG A 294 23.53 -0.84 -22.09
N SER A 295 24.21 -0.88 -20.94
CA SER A 295 25.64 -0.54 -20.85
C SER A 295 26.56 -1.71 -21.18
N ARG A 296 26.26 -2.92 -20.70
CA ARG A 296 27.17 -4.07 -20.73
C ARG A 296 26.71 -5.23 -21.59
N PHE A 297 25.41 -5.50 -21.63
CA PHE A 297 24.86 -6.62 -22.38
C PHE A 297 24.59 -6.30 -23.87
N ARG A 298 25.01 -5.15 -24.34
CA ARG A 298 24.93 -4.73 -25.74
C ARG A 298 25.54 -5.74 -26.69
N ALA A 299 26.72 -6.24 -26.35
CA ALA A 299 27.45 -7.22 -27.16
C ALA A 299 26.82 -8.63 -27.12
N LEU A 300 26.14 -9.02 -25.99
CA LEU A 300 25.51 -10.30 -25.85
C LEU A 300 24.18 -10.40 -26.65
N SER A 301 23.54 -9.28 -26.97
CA SER A 301 22.30 -9.26 -27.73
C SER A 301 22.50 -9.48 -29.22
N GLU A 302 23.69 -9.18 -29.75
CA GLU A 302 24.03 -9.27 -31.18
C GLU A 302 24.60 -10.65 -31.59
N GLY A 303 25.16 -11.38 -30.62
CA GLY A 303 25.84 -12.67 -30.88
C GLY A 303 25.26 -13.91 -30.19
N THR A 304 24.46 -13.75 -29.17
CA THR A 304 23.83 -14.87 -28.45
C THR A 304 22.32 -14.93 -28.77
N GLY A 305 21.94 -15.82 -29.67
CA GLY A 305 20.55 -16.20 -29.90
C GLY A 305 19.82 -16.59 -28.61
N ARG A 306 18.67 -17.24 -28.71
CA ARG A 306 17.79 -17.67 -27.60
C ARG A 306 18.51 -18.29 -26.39
N ALA A 307 19.71 -18.84 -26.54
CA ALA A 307 20.43 -19.61 -25.53
C ALA A 307 21.03 -18.78 -24.37
N GLY A 308 21.42 -17.51 -24.61
CA GLY A 308 21.98 -16.67 -23.54
C GLY A 308 20.97 -16.23 -22.49
N THR A 309 19.67 -16.29 -22.78
CA THR A 309 18.62 -15.87 -21.86
C THR A 309 18.19 -16.96 -20.87
N GLY A 310 18.43 -18.25 -21.16
CA GLY A 310 18.04 -19.34 -20.26
C GLY A 310 18.64 -19.25 -18.87
N LEU A 311 19.94 -18.89 -18.78
CA LEU A 311 20.61 -18.68 -17.49
C LEU A 311 19.98 -17.51 -16.70
N LEU A 312 19.60 -16.42 -17.38
CA LEU A 312 18.97 -15.27 -16.71
C LEU A 312 17.63 -15.64 -16.08
N TRP A 313 16.86 -16.52 -16.72
CA TRP A 313 15.59 -17.03 -16.19
C TRP A 313 15.79 -17.93 -14.98
N VAL A 314 16.79 -18.82 -15.01
CA VAL A 314 17.16 -19.64 -13.84
C VAL A 314 17.58 -18.77 -12.66
N LEU A 315 18.44 -17.79 -12.94
CA LEU A 315 18.88 -16.83 -11.91
C LEU A 315 17.71 -16.00 -11.35
N ALA A 316 16.77 -15.59 -12.21
CA ALA A 316 15.56 -14.89 -11.77
C ALA A 316 14.68 -15.79 -10.89
N GLY A 317 14.52 -17.07 -11.24
CA GLY A 317 13.82 -18.05 -10.42
C GLY A 317 14.45 -18.24 -9.04
N GLY A 318 15.78 -18.35 -8.97
CA GLY A 318 16.50 -18.43 -7.70
C GLY A 318 16.42 -17.13 -6.90
N ALA A 319 16.56 -15.99 -7.56
CA ALA A 319 16.46 -14.67 -6.93
C ALA A 319 15.04 -14.39 -6.39
N ALA A 320 13.99 -14.91 -7.02
CA ALA A 320 12.61 -14.79 -6.53
C ALA A 320 12.40 -15.46 -5.17
N LEU A 321 13.29 -16.34 -4.74
CA LEU A 321 13.25 -17.03 -3.45
C LEU A 321 14.14 -16.39 -2.36
N LEU A 322 14.98 -15.42 -2.71
CA LEU A 322 15.82 -14.71 -1.73
C LEU A 322 15.01 -14.01 -0.64
N PRO A 323 13.77 -13.52 -0.87
CA PRO A 323 12.93 -13.00 0.20
C PRO A 323 12.71 -14.00 1.34
N LEU A 324 12.72 -15.31 1.10
CA LEU A 324 12.60 -16.34 2.14
C LEU A 324 13.77 -16.29 3.12
N LEU A 325 14.99 -16.08 2.61
CA LEU A 325 16.17 -15.91 3.45
C LEU A 325 16.13 -14.55 4.16
N ALA A 326 15.84 -13.48 3.41
CA ALA A 326 15.82 -12.13 3.95
C ALA A 326 14.75 -11.93 5.03
N ALA A 327 13.62 -12.64 4.96
CA ALA A 327 12.54 -12.59 5.94
C ALA A 327 12.68 -13.64 7.06
N ASP A 328 13.78 -14.39 7.14
CA ASP A 328 13.99 -15.32 8.24
C ASP A 328 14.18 -14.55 9.58
N PRO A 329 13.35 -14.82 10.61
CA PRO A 329 13.40 -14.10 11.87
C PRO A 329 14.68 -14.37 12.68
N ARG A 330 15.43 -15.43 12.34
CA ARG A 330 16.69 -15.78 13.01
C ARG A 330 17.88 -14.92 12.57
N LEU A 331 17.70 -14.03 11.59
CA LEU A 331 18.74 -13.08 11.17
C LEU A 331 18.73 -11.84 12.10
N PRO A 332 19.46 -11.86 13.24
CA PRO A 332 19.32 -10.83 14.29
C PRO A 332 19.94 -9.48 13.91
N LEU A 333 20.83 -9.45 12.93
CA LEU A 333 21.60 -8.26 12.54
C LEU A 333 20.79 -7.20 11.76
N LEU A 334 19.48 -7.45 11.55
CA LEU A 334 18.69 -6.65 10.61
C LEU A 334 17.36 -6.18 11.22
N HIS A 335 17.38 -5.65 12.45
CA HIS A 335 16.21 -5.01 13.09
C HIS A 335 16.33 -3.48 13.04
N GLY A 336 15.22 -2.80 12.79
CA GLY A 336 15.14 -1.34 12.68
C GLY A 336 15.03 -0.84 11.24
N PRO A 337 14.85 0.49 10.99
CA PRO A 337 14.54 1.02 9.66
C PRO A 337 15.69 0.88 8.64
N ILE A 338 16.94 1.16 9.02
CA ILE A 338 18.10 1.00 8.12
C ILE A 338 18.40 -0.47 7.85
N PRO A 339 18.52 -1.32 8.87
CA PRO A 339 18.60 -2.77 8.68
C PRO A 339 17.41 -3.35 7.93
N GLY A 340 16.20 -2.83 8.12
CA GLY A 340 15.01 -3.22 7.36
C GLY A 340 15.16 -2.96 5.87
N ALA A 341 15.68 -1.80 5.45
CA ALA A 341 15.95 -1.48 4.06
C ALA A 341 17.05 -2.37 3.46
N VAL A 342 18.08 -2.71 4.23
CA VAL A 342 19.14 -3.65 3.80
C VAL A 342 18.55 -5.05 3.62
N ARG A 343 17.70 -5.51 4.54
CA ARG A 343 16.99 -6.78 4.44
C ARG A 343 16.15 -6.86 3.16
N LEU A 344 15.41 -5.79 2.83
CA LEU A 344 14.69 -5.67 1.58
C LEU A 344 15.60 -5.73 0.37
N ALA A 345 16.71 -4.97 0.37
CA ALA A 345 17.66 -4.95 -0.75
C ALA A 345 18.23 -6.34 -1.02
N LEU A 346 18.57 -7.09 0.01
CA LEU A 346 19.05 -8.48 -0.10
C LEU A 346 17.97 -9.43 -0.62
N GLY A 347 16.73 -9.25 -0.19
CA GLY A 347 15.60 -10.08 -0.62
C GLY A 347 15.16 -9.79 -2.06
N LEU A 348 14.95 -8.53 -2.40
CA LEU A 348 14.28 -8.14 -3.64
C LEU A 348 15.26 -7.73 -4.76
N GLY A 349 16.40 -7.15 -4.39
CA GLY A 349 17.24 -6.42 -5.33
C GLY A 349 17.69 -7.23 -6.55
N ALA A 350 18.13 -8.46 -6.34
CA ALA A 350 18.60 -9.32 -7.41
C ALA A 350 17.47 -9.70 -8.40
N PHE A 351 16.31 -10.05 -7.88
CA PHE A 351 15.14 -10.40 -8.70
C PHE A 351 14.66 -9.20 -9.52
N CYS A 352 14.52 -8.04 -8.89
CA CYS A 352 14.07 -6.82 -9.56
C CYS A 352 15.07 -6.32 -10.60
N ALA A 353 16.38 -6.45 -10.35
CA ALA A 353 17.41 -6.13 -11.35
C ALA A 353 17.34 -7.07 -12.56
N LEU A 354 17.15 -8.37 -12.34
CA LEU A 354 17.04 -9.36 -13.42
C LEU A 354 15.79 -9.15 -14.26
N THR A 355 14.63 -8.91 -13.64
CA THR A 355 13.38 -8.62 -14.37
C THR A 355 13.45 -7.26 -15.07
N GLY A 356 14.08 -6.24 -14.43
CA GLY A 356 14.38 -4.94 -15.01
C GLY A 356 15.31 -4.98 -16.21
N MET A 357 16.14 -6.04 -16.35
CA MET A 357 16.95 -6.33 -17.52
C MET A 357 16.16 -7.12 -18.58
N LEU A 358 15.40 -8.14 -18.18
CA LEU A 358 14.66 -9.04 -19.08
C LEU A 358 13.54 -8.31 -19.84
N THR A 359 12.77 -7.46 -19.18
CA THR A 359 11.62 -6.78 -19.79
C THR A 359 12.03 -5.91 -20.97
N PRO A 360 12.96 -4.92 -20.84
CA PRO A 360 13.38 -4.13 -21.99
C PRO A 360 14.13 -4.95 -23.05
N LEU A 361 14.88 -5.97 -22.67
CA LEU A 361 15.50 -6.91 -23.60
C LEU A 361 14.46 -7.58 -24.50
N LEU A 362 13.39 -8.11 -23.93
CA LEU A 362 12.35 -8.80 -24.66
C LEU A 362 11.53 -7.86 -25.55
N VAL A 363 11.21 -6.66 -25.04
CA VAL A 363 10.47 -5.65 -25.81
C VAL A 363 11.32 -5.10 -26.95
N ASP A 364 12.59 -4.75 -26.74
CA ASP A 364 13.49 -4.28 -27.80
C ASP A 364 13.66 -5.33 -28.91
N ARG A 365 13.83 -6.60 -28.55
CA ARG A 365 13.91 -7.71 -29.51
C ARG A 365 12.63 -7.94 -30.30
N TRP A 366 11.48 -7.84 -29.65
CA TRP A 366 10.18 -8.01 -30.29
C TRP A 366 9.84 -6.85 -31.21
N SER A 367 9.99 -5.62 -30.69
CA SER A 367 9.56 -4.41 -31.39
C SER A 367 10.52 -3.97 -32.50
N ARG A 368 11.79 -4.31 -32.40
CA ARG A 368 12.86 -3.82 -33.29
C ARG A 368 12.77 -2.30 -33.51
N GLY A 369 12.38 -1.57 -32.46
CA GLY A 369 12.17 -0.12 -32.45
C GLY A 369 10.81 0.34 -33.01
N ASP A 370 9.92 -0.55 -33.41
CA ASP A 370 8.55 -0.18 -33.81
C ASP A 370 7.70 0.14 -32.60
N GLY A 371 7.18 1.37 -32.52
CA GLY A 371 6.38 1.83 -31.38
C GLY A 371 5.05 1.07 -31.19
N ALA A 372 4.43 0.61 -32.30
CA ALA A 372 3.19 -0.15 -32.23
C ALA A 372 3.43 -1.58 -31.74
N LEU A 373 4.53 -2.21 -32.18
CA LEU A 373 4.93 -3.53 -31.70
C LEU A 373 5.39 -3.42 -30.23
N ALA A 374 6.16 -2.39 -29.88
CA ALA A 374 6.56 -2.15 -28.49
C ALA A 374 5.34 -1.97 -27.57
N GLY A 375 4.36 -1.17 -27.97
CA GLY A 375 3.11 -0.98 -27.24
C GLY A 375 2.34 -2.29 -27.05
N ARG A 376 2.26 -3.15 -28.08
CA ARG A 376 1.63 -4.48 -27.99
C ARG A 376 2.40 -5.41 -27.04
N ALA A 377 3.73 -5.45 -27.16
CA ALA A 377 4.56 -6.28 -26.29
C ALA A 377 4.46 -5.84 -24.83
N TYR A 378 4.51 -4.54 -24.59
CA TYR A 378 4.35 -3.98 -23.26
C TYR A 378 2.94 -4.20 -22.69
N ALA A 379 1.89 -4.06 -23.49
CA ALA A 379 0.53 -4.36 -23.06
C ALA A 379 0.36 -5.83 -22.62
N VAL A 380 1.02 -6.79 -23.27
CA VAL A 380 1.02 -8.20 -22.85
C VAL A 380 1.76 -8.40 -21.52
N ASN A 381 2.89 -7.72 -21.31
CA ASN A 381 3.56 -7.71 -20.00
C ASN A 381 2.62 -7.17 -18.91
N VAL A 382 1.93 -6.07 -19.17
CA VAL A 382 1.03 -5.43 -18.22
C VAL A 382 -0.23 -6.28 -17.96
N LEU A 383 -0.69 -7.10 -18.93
CA LEU A 383 -1.73 -8.12 -18.64
C LEU A 383 -1.29 -9.08 -17.54
N GLY A 384 -0.02 -9.50 -17.55
CA GLY A 384 0.56 -10.26 -16.43
C GLY A 384 0.53 -9.44 -15.13
N CYS A 385 0.88 -8.16 -15.20
CA CYS A 385 0.85 -7.25 -14.05
C CYS A 385 -0.56 -7.06 -13.46
N ILE A 386 -1.62 -7.17 -14.25
CA ILE A 386 -3.02 -7.12 -13.78
C ILE A 386 -3.37 -8.38 -13.00
N LEU A 387 -3.03 -9.54 -13.55
CA LEU A 387 -3.41 -10.83 -12.97
C LEU A 387 -2.57 -11.20 -11.74
N GLY A 388 -1.32 -10.73 -11.67
CA GLY A 388 -0.40 -11.03 -10.56
C GLY A 388 -0.96 -10.68 -9.18
N PRO A 389 -1.31 -9.42 -8.91
CA PRO A 389 -1.88 -8.99 -7.64
C PRO A 389 -3.18 -9.70 -7.27
N LEU A 390 -4.08 -9.92 -8.26
CA LEU A 390 -5.34 -10.62 -8.04
C LEU A 390 -5.08 -12.08 -7.64
N LEU A 391 -4.19 -12.77 -8.34
CA LEU A 391 -3.82 -14.15 -8.04
C LEU A 391 -3.19 -14.27 -6.65
N SER A 392 -2.23 -13.40 -6.32
CA SER A 392 -1.57 -13.44 -5.02
C SER A 392 -2.49 -13.02 -3.89
N GLY A 393 -3.21 -11.91 -4.02
CA GLY A 393 -4.02 -11.34 -2.93
C GLY A 393 -5.26 -12.15 -2.61
N PHE A 394 -5.95 -12.69 -3.62
CA PHE A 394 -7.23 -13.39 -3.43
C PHE A 394 -7.12 -14.92 -3.37
N VAL A 395 -6.07 -15.51 -3.96
CA VAL A 395 -5.96 -16.97 -4.09
C VAL A 395 -4.75 -17.53 -3.34
N LEU A 396 -3.53 -17.12 -3.70
CA LEU A 396 -2.33 -17.79 -3.20
C LEU A 396 -2.06 -17.48 -1.72
N LEU A 397 -2.03 -16.22 -1.33
CA LEU A 397 -1.74 -15.82 0.06
C LEU A 397 -2.76 -16.37 1.06
N PRO A 398 -4.09 -16.28 0.83
CA PRO A 398 -5.06 -16.86 1.74
C PRO A 398 -4.95 -18.38 1.86
N SER A 399 -4.62 -19.07 0.76
CA SER A 399 -4.62 -20.54 0.71
C SER A 399 -3.34 -21.18 1.23
N MET A 400 -2.16 -20.55 1.01
CA MET A 400 -0.89 -21.23 1.28
C MET A 400 0.18 -20.37 1.98
N GLY A 401 -0.11 -19.07 2.21
CA GLY A 401 0.81 -18.14 2.86
C GLY A 401 1.99 -17.70 1.98
N GLU A 402 2.86 -16.87 2.55
CA GLU A 402 3.89 -16.13 1.80
C GLU A 402 4.97 -17.06 1.21
N LYS A 403 5.48 -18.00 2.00
CA LYS A 403 6.57 -18.92 1.62
C LYS A 403 6.23 -19.78 0.43
N ARG A 404 5.07 -20.46 0.49
CA ARG A 404 4.63 -21.36 -0.59
C ARG A 404 4.23 -20.56 -1.85
N THR A 405 3.67 -19.38 -1.66
CA THR A 405 3.34 -18.48 -2.77
C THR A 405 4.58 -18.09 -3.56
N LEU A 406 5.68 -17.69 -2.92
CA LEU A 406 6.94 -17.37 -3.61
C LEU A 406 7.49 -18.58 -4.37
N LEU A 407 7.39 -19.78 -3.80
CA LEU A 407 7.78 -20.99 -4.49
C LEU A 407 6.97 -21.19 -5.78
N VAL A 408 5.63 -21.12 -5.69
CA VAL A 408 4.74 -21.30 -6.86
C VAL A 408 5.06 -20.24 -7.93
N LEU A 409 5.30 -19.00 -7.55
CA LEU A 409 5.66 -17.91 -8.45
C LEU A 409 7.04 -18.09 -9.10
N SER A 410 7.98 -18.79 -8.46
CA SER A 410 9.31 -19.08 -9.03
C SER A 410 9.28 -20.19 -10.10
N LEU A 411 8.31 -21.12 -10.04
CA LEU A 411 8.24 -22.28 -10.95
C LEU A 411 8.22 -21.92 -12.44
N PRO A 412 7.40 -20.95 -12.91
CA PRO A 412 7.40 -20.56 -14.32
C PRO A 412 8.76 -20.06 -14.80
N LEU A 413 9.52 -19.35 -13.94
CA LEU A 413 10.82 -18.83 -14.27
C LEU A 413 11.85 -19.96 -14.48
N PHE A 414 11.85 -20.96 -13.59
CA PHE A 414 12.67 -22.15 -13.75
C PHE A 414 12.26 -22.94 -14.99
N ALA A 415 10.96 -23.17 -15.23
CA ALA A 415 10.47 -23.87 -16.39
C ALA A 415 10.90 -23.21 -17.71
N ILE A 416 10.80 -21.88 -17.81
CA ILE A 416 11.31 -21.10 -18.96
C ILE A 416 12.82 -21.26 -19.09
N GLY A 417 13.56 -21.12 -18.00
CA GLY A 417 15.00 -21.28 -17.98
C GLY A 417 15.46 -22.63 -18.51
N LEU A 418 14.79 -23.71 -18.13
CA LEU A 418 15.08 -25.06 -18.55
C LEU A 418 14.68 -25.35 -20.02
N SER A 419 13.52 -24.84 -20.45
CA SER A 419 12.98 -25.07 -21.80
C SER A 419 13.68 -24.27 -22.91
N THR A 420 14.52 -23.27 -22.56
CA THR A 420 15.25 -22.46 -23.55
C THR A 420 16.36 -23.30 -24.20
N PRO A 421 16.40 -23.50 -25.53
CA PRO A 421 17.41 -24.36 -26.18
C PRO A 421 18.83 -23.80 -26.02
N SER A 422 19.82 -24.69 -25.94
CA SER A 422 21.25 -24.32 -25.94
C SER A 422 21.71 -23.92 -27.34
N VAL A 423 22.70 -23.02 -27.45
CA VAL A 423 23.29 -22.61 -28.76
C VAL A 423 23.94 -23.78 -29.47
N GLU A 424 23.73 -23.92 -30.77
CA GLU A 424 24.45 -24.89 -31.62
C GLU A 424 25.82 -24.35 -32.01
N GLY A 425 26.90 -25.15 -31.76
CA GLY A 425 28.28 -24.82 -32.11
C GLY A 425 29.34 -25.26 -31.08
N ASN A 426 30.62 -25.13 -31.38
CA ASN A 426 31.77 -25.62 -30.59
C ASN A 426 31.94 -24.99 -29.19
N ARG A 427 31.15 -23.98 -28.82
CA ARG A 427 31.02 -23.45 -27.44
C ARG A 427 29.98 -24.20 -26.60
N ARG A 428 29.43 -25.29 -27.11
CA ARG A 428 28.30 -26.07 -26.50
C ARG A 428 28.63 -26.69 -25.15
N ALA A 429 29.84 -27.21 -24.98
CA ALA A 429 30.14 -28.00 -23.77
C ALA A 429 30.28 -27.11 -22.52
N ALA A 430 30.96 -25.96 -22.62
CA ALA A 430 31.16 -25.07 -21.47
C ALA A 430 29.89 -24.30 -21.05
N SER A 431 29.08 -23.84 -22.02
CA SER A 431 27.84 -23.12 -21.72
C SER A 431 26.72 -24.04 -21.24
N GLY A 432 26.65 -25.28 -21.73
CA GLY A 432 25.73 -26.32 -21.28
C GLY A 432 26.02 -26.77 -19.85
N GLY A 433 27.30 -27.00 -19.55
CA GLY A 433 27.76 -27.39 -18.21
C GLY A 433 27.50 -26.30 -17.17
N LEU A 434 27.83 -25.04 -17.45
CA LEU A 434 27.56 -23.91 -16.55
C LEU A 434 26.08 -23.72 -16.29
N ARG A 435 25.24 -23.87 -17.31
CA ARG A 435 23.79 -23.75 -17.18
C ARG A 435 23.20 -24.90 -16.35
N PHE A 436 23.63 -26.13 -16.58
CA PHE A 436 23.23 -27.29 -15.77
C PHE A 436 23.63 -27.09 -14.32
N MET A 437 24.87 -26.72 -14.06
CA MET A 437 25.36 -26.43 -12.70
C MET A 437 24.56 -25.30 -12.04
N ALA A 438 24.33 -24.19 -12.73
CA ALA A 438 23.53 -23.07 -12.22
C ALA A 438 22.09 -23.47 -11.91
N THR A 439 21.48 -24.29 -12.77
CA THR A 439 20.10 -24.78 -12.56
C THR A 439 20.05 -25.73 -11.36
N THR A 440 20.98 -26.68 -11.29
CA THR A 440 21.06 -27.62 -10.16
C THR A 440 21.30 -26.86 -8.84
N ALA A 441 22.22 -25.91 -8.84
CA ALA A 441 22.50 -25.05 -7.68
C ALA A 441 21.27 -24.21 -7.29
N ALA A 442 20.55 -23.65 -8.25
CA ALA A 442 19.36 -22.85 -7.98
C ALA A 442 18.19 -23.71 -7.42
N ILE A 443 17.98 -24.91 -7.98
CA ILE A 443 16.96 -25.85 -7.45
C ILE A 443 17.38 -26.35 -6.06
N ALA A 444 18.64 -26.75 -5.88
CA ALA A 444 19.14 -27.17 -4.57
C ALA A 444 19.02 -26.02 -3.55
N GLY A 445 19.39 -24.80 -3.94
CA GLY A 445 19.20 -23.59 -3.13
C GLY A 445 17.74 -23.35 -2.78
N ALA A 446 16.81 -23.51 -3.72
CA ALA A 446 15.37 -23.40 -3.49
C ALA A 446 14.87 -24.43 -2.45
N VAL A 447 15.31 -25.68 -2.59
CA VAL A 447 14.96 -26.77 -1.64
C VAL A 447 15.55 -26.47 -0.26
N LEU A 448 16.81 -26.01 -0.18
CA LEU A 448 17.44 -25.63 1.07
C LEU A 448 16.71 -24.44 1.73
N LEU A 449 16.34 -23.42 0.98
CA LEU A 449 15.57 -22.29 1.49
C LEU A 449 14.20 -22.75 2.02
N LEU A 450 13.53 -23.65 1.35
CA LEU A 450 12.25 -24.21 1.81
C LEU A 450 12.38 -25.01 3.13
N ILE A 451 13.43 -25.79 3.28
CA ILE A 451 13.64 -26.63 4.46
C ILE A 451 14.14 -25.79 5.63
N PHE A 452 15.11 -24.93 5.41
CA PHE A 452 15.85 -24.27 6.50
C PHE A 452 15.35 -22.88 6.87
N THR A 453 14.60 -22.15 6.01
CA THR A 453 14.03 -20.85 6.42
C THR A 453 12.77 -21.03 7.27
N ARG A 454 12.55 -20.09 8.18
CA ARG A 454 11.38 -20.05 9.06
C ARG A 454 10.51 -18.85 8.73
N ASP A 455 9.20 -19.06 8.81
CA ASP A 455 8.22 -17.95 8.70
C ASP A 455 8.21 -17.16 10.01
N PHE A 456 7.83 -15.89 9.94
CA PHE A 456 7.79 -14.99 11.11
C PHE A 456 6.96 -15.57 12.26
N GLU A 457 5.84 -16.22 11.97
CA GLU A 457 4.97 -16.80 12.99
C GLU A 457 5.68 -17.86 13.85
N SER A 458 6.76 -18.46 13.33
CA SER A 458 7.53 -19.49 14.05
C SER A 458 8.31 -18.96 15.26
N VAL A 459 8.42 -17.63 15.40
CA VAL A 459 8.99 -16.96 16.59
C VAL A 459 8.18 -17.29 17.84
N PHE A 460 6.87 -17.50 17.68
CA PHE A 460 5.96 -17.74 18.79
C PHE A 460 5.74 -19.25 18.99
N PRO A 461 6.21 -19.84 20.11
CA PRO A 461 6.02 -21.28 20.37
C PRO A 461 4.56 -21.68 20.49
N ARG A 462 3.76 -20.91 21.24
CA ARG A 462 2.32 -21.08 21.35
C ARG A 462 1.62 -20.02 20.50
N ARG A 463 0.94 -20.46 19.44
CA ARG A 463 0.25 -19.59 18.52
C ARG A 463 -0.92 -20.29 17.83
N GLU A 464 -1.90 -19.49 17.46
CA GLU A 464 -2.94 -19.84 16.51
C GLU A 464 -2.84 -18.89 15.31
N VAL A 465 -2.78 -19.43 14.10
CA VAL A 465 -2.63 -18.66 12.85
C VAL A 465 -3.87 -18.82 12.01
N ARG A 466 -4.44 -17.70 11.60
CA ARG A 466 -5.57 -17.64 10.65
C ARG A 466 -5.19 -16.75 9.48
N ARG A 467 -5.62 -17.14 8.28
CA ARG A 467 -5.34 -16.38 7.04
C ARG A 467 -6.63 -16.17 6.26
N ASP A 468 -6.81 -14.95 5.81
CA ASP A 468 -7.85 -14.60 4.86
C ASP A 468 -7.32 -13.62 3.79
N HIS A 469 -8.19 -13.16 2.89
CA HIS A 469 -7.82 -12.22 1.83
C HIS A 469 -7.46 -10.82 2.36
N THR A 470 -7.81 -10.52 3.62
CA THR A 470 -7.51 -9.23 4.26
C THR A 470 -6.13 -9.26 4.92
N ALA A 471 -5.86 -10.29 5.75
CA ALA A 471 -4.66 -10.34 6.57
C ALA A 471 -4.26 -11.78 6.98
N THR A 472 -3.04 -11.92 7.52
CA THR A 472 -2.61 -13.06 8.34
C THR A 472 -2.70 -12.66 9.80
N ILE A 473 -3.48 -13.42 10.58
CA ILE A 473 -3.69 -13.20 12.02
C ILE A 473 -2.88 -14.23 12.79
N VAL A 474 -2.15 -13.76 13.80
CA VAL A 474 -1.43 -14.59 14.75
C VAL A 474 -1.85 -14.21 16.16
N ALA A 475 -2.58 -15.09 16.83
CA ALA A 475 -2.80 -15.03 18.26
C ALA A 475 -1.67 -15.80 18.93
N ALA A 476 -0.90 -15.17 19.81
CA ALA A 476 0.31 -15.74 20.39
C ALA A 476 0.42 -15.45 21.90
N GLY A 477 1.31 -16.18 22.60
CA GLY A 477 1.60 -15.99 24.02
C GLY A 477 0.65 -16.69 24.97
N GLU A 478 0.87 -16.51 26.26
CA GLU A 478 0.13 -17.14 27.37
C GLU A 478 -0.15 -16.13 28.49
N GLY A 479 -1.22 -16.38 29.26
CA GLY A 479 -1.59 -15.52 30.40
C GLY A 479 -1.78 -14.06 29.94
N MET A 480 -1.14 -13.13 30.65
CA MET A 480 -1.17 -11.70 30.34
C MET A 480 -0.20 -11.30 29.20
N GLU A 481 0.71 -12.19 28.79
CA GLU A 481 1.62 -11.96 27.66
C GLU A 481 1.00 -12.31 26.30
N LYS A 482 -0.29 -12.65 26.28
CA LYS A 482 -1.01 -12.88 25.04
C LYS A 482 -1.04 -11.60 24.20
N LEU A 483 -0.81 -11.77 22.90
CA LEU A 483 -0.79 -10.68 21.94
C LEU A 483 -1.46 -11.10 20.62
N LEU A 484 -2.06 -10.13 19.96
CA LEU A 484 -2.65 -10.27 18.64
C LEU A 484 -1.80 -9.54 17.63
N LEU A 485 -1.38 -10.26 16.58
CA LEU A 485 -0.64 -9.67 15.47
C LEU A 485 -1.48 -9.76 14.18
N VAL A 486 -1.47 -8.68 13.44
CA VAL A 486 -2.03 -8.61 12.08
C VAL A 486 -0.90 -8.34 11.10
N ASN A 487 -0.69 -9.25 10.16
CA ASN A 487 0.45 -9.24 9.24
C ASN A 487 1.80 -9.13 9.99
N GLY A 488 1.91 -9.77 11.15
CA GLY A 488 3.12 -9.81 11.97
C GLY A 488 3.42 -8.54 12.77
N VAL A 489 2.53 -7.56 12.78
CA VAL A 489 2.63 -6.38 13.66
C VAL A 489 1.72 -6.58 14.86
N GLY A 490 2.28 -6.37 16.06
CA GLY A 490 1.51 -6.41 17.31
C GLY A 490 0.53 -5.24 17.35
N ILE A 491 -0.75 -5.55 17.50
CA ILE A 491 -1.80 -4.54 17.50
C ILE A 491 -2.39 -4.29 18.89
N THR A 492 -2.34 -5.29 19.77
CA THR A 492 -2.84 -5.15 21.14
C THR A 492 -2.26 -6.23 22.05
N SER A 493 -2.22 -5.96 23.35
CA SER A 493 -1.83 -6.84 24.45
C SER A 493 -2.89 -6.83 25.54
N MET A 494 -2.86 -7.82 26.43
CA MET A 494 -3.80 -7.89 27.55
C MET A 494 -3.40 -6.88 28.63
N THR A 495 -4.22 -5.83 28.81
CA THR A 495 -3.97 -4.78 29.80
C THR A 495 -5.27 -4.29 30.45
N PRO A 496 -5.24 -3.80 31.71
CA PRO A 496 -6.41 -3.18 32.32
C PRO A 496 -6.84 -1.87 31.64
N ILE A 497 -5.98 -1.27 30.81
CA ILE A 497 -6.29 -0.05 30.02
C ILE A 497 -7.50 -0.30 29.11
N THR A 498 -7.49 -1.42 28.38
CA THR A 498 -8.59 -1.76 27.44
C THR A 498 -9.91 -2.00 28.15
N LYS A 499 -9.91 -2.53 29.39
CA LYS A 499 -11.13 -2.65 30.21
C LYS A 499 -11.65 -1.28 30.64
N MET A 500 -10.77 -0.34 31.01
CA MET A 500 -11.16 1.02 31.35
C MET A 500 -11.81 1.77 30.18
N MET A 501 -11.48 1.43 28.93
CA MET A 501 -12.14 2.00 27.74
C MET A 501 -13.64 1.69 27.67
N ALA A 502 -14.11 0.67 28.35
CA ALA A 502 -15.52 0.32 28.49
C ALA A 502 -16.10 0.85 29.79
N HIS A 503 -15.47 0.53 30.93
CA HIS A 503 -16.04 0.82 32.23
C HIS A 503 -16.09 2.31 32.58
N LEU A 504 -15.07 3.09 32.20
CA LEU A 504 -15.01 4.52 32.51
C LEU A 504 -16.15 5.29 31.82
N PRO A 505 -16.34 5.23 30.48
CA PRO A 505 -17.42 5.98 29.84
C PRO A 505 -18.82 5.50 30.26
N LEU A 506 -19.03 4.18 30.45
CA LEU A 506 -20.33 3.66 30.91
C LEU A 506 -20.69 4.16 32.31
N SER A 507 -19.72 4.19 33.23
CA SER A 507 -19.94 4.71 34.59
C SER A 507 -20.20 6.22 34.63
N LEU A 508 -19.66 6.97 33.66
CA LEU A 508 -19.82 8.43 33.57
C LEU A 508 -21.14 8.86 32.90
N LEU A 509 -21.90 7.92 32.31
CA LEU A 509 -23.20 8.27 31.75
C LEU A 509 -24.13 8.88 32.81
N PRO A 510 -24.95 9.89 32.46
CA PRO A 510 -25.90 10.50 33.37
C PRO A 510 -27.09 9.56 33.66
N ARG A 511 -27.31 8.51 32.86
CA ARG A 511 -28.39 7.52 32.97
C ARG A 511 -27.89 6.11 32.79
N ALA A 512 -28.70 5.12 33.08
CA ALA A 512 -28.36 3.73 32.80
C ALA A 512 -28.15 3.51 31.31
N PRO A 513 -27.02 2.81 30.92
CA PRO A 513 -26.72 2.54 29.53
C PRO A 513 -27.72 1.59 28.90
N GLN A 514 -28.11 1.81 27.64
CA GLN A 514 -29.02 0.98 26.89
C GLN A 514 -28.32 0.13 25.83
N ASP A 515 -27.26 0.66 25.22
CA ASP A 515 -26.42 -0.04 24.24
C ASP A 515 -25.03 0.60 24.12
N ALA A 516 -24.10 -0.17 23.57
CA ALA A 516 -22.74 0.30 23.29
C ALA A 516 -22.18 -0.33 22.02
N ILE A 517 -21.12 0.29 21.49
CA ILE A 517 -20.37 -0.22 20.35
C ILE A 517 -18.87 -0.14 20.61
N ALA A 518 -18.17 -1.22 20.30
CA ALA A 518 -16.70 -1.26 20.20
C ALA A 518 -16.29 -1.23 18.72
N LEU A 519 -15.65 -0.16 18.32
CA LEU A 519 -15.02 -0.04 17.01
C LEU A 519 -13.59 -0.58 17.10
N CYS A 520 -13.24 -1.48 16.17
CA CYS A 520 -12.03 -2.31 16.21
C CYS A 520 -12.10 -3.35 17.33
N PHE A 521 -12.59 -4.54 16.98
CA PHE A 521 -12.82 -5.64 17.94
C PHE A 521 -11.51 -6.13 18.59
N GLY A 522 -10.44 -6.31 17.78
CA GLY A 522 -9.14 -6.73 18.26
C GLY A 522 -9.18 -8.05 19.04
N MET A 523 -8.61 -8.09 20.23
CA MET A 523 -8.71 -9.25 21.14
C MET A 523 -10.10 -9.46 21.75
N GLY A 524 -11.03 -8.52 21.54
CA GLY A 524 -12.36 -8.54 22.10
C GLY A 524 -12.45 -8.08 23.57
N THR A 525 -11.38 -7.56 24.15
CA THR A 525 -11.37 -7.15 25.57
C THR A 525 -12.35 -6.03 25.86
N SER A 526 -12.30 -4.93 25.11
CA SER A 526 -13.27 -3.82 25.27
C SER A 526 -14.70 -4.26 25.00
N PHE A 527 -14.92 -5.13 24.01
CA PHE A 527 -16.22 -5.73 23.71
C PHE A 527 -16.76 -6.59 24.85
N ARG A 528 -15.89 -7.45 25.42
CA ARG A 528 -16.22 -8.28 26.60
C ARG A 528 -16.59 -7.43 27.81
N SER A 529 -15.81 -6.37 28.03
CA SER A 529 -16.05 -5.44 29.14
C SER A 529 -17.37 -4.69 29.00
N LEU A 530 -17.76 -4.26 27.77
CA LEU A 530 -19.07 -3.67 27.51
C LEU A 530 -20.21 -4.66 27.78
N LEU A 531 -20.08 -5.92 27.33
CA LEU A 531 -21.07 -6.98 27.55
C LEU A 531 -21.26 -7.30 29.05
N SER A 532 -20.24 -7.13 29.88
CA SER A 532 -20.32 -7.36 31.32
C SER A 532 -21.34 -6.48 32.03
N TRP A 533 -21.76 -5.36 31.40
CA TRP A 533 -22.84 -4.48 31.88
C TRP A 533 -24.24 -5.02 31.60
N GLY A 534 -24.37 -6.14 30.89
CA GLY A 534 -25.65 -6.73 30.54
C GLY A 534 -26.44 -5.97 29.47
N ILE A 535 -25.78 -5.12 28.69
CA ILE A 535 -26.41 -4.32 27.63
C ILE A 535 -26.09 -4.88 26.23
N PRO A 536 -26.98 -4.66 25.25
CA PRO A 536 -26.70 -4.94 23.84
C PRO A 536 -25.41 -4.25 23.39
N THR A 537 -24.46 -5.03 22.89
CA THR A 537 -23.14 -4.55 22.48
C THR A 537 -22.85 -4.98 21.05
N THR A 538 -22.44 -4.02 20.22
CA THR A 538 -21.97 -4.29 18.87
C THR A 538 -20.46 -4.19 18.83
N GLY A 539 -19.77 -5.19 18.26
CA GLY A 539 -18.35 -5.13 17.90
C GLY A 539 -18.22 -4.97 16.39
N VAL A 540 -17.38 -4.07 15.92
CA VAL A 540 -17.07 -3.92 14.49
C VAL A 540 -15.62 -4.30 14.26
N GLU A 541 -15.39 -5.19 13.29
CA GLU A 541 -14.06 -5.70 12.98
C GLU A 541 -13.79 -5.71 11.46
N LEU A 542 -12.64 -5.18 11.07
CA LEU A 542 -12.23 -5.11 9.67
C LEU A 542 -11.85 -6.48 9.10
N VAL A 543 -11.19 -7.32 9.90
CA VAL A 543 -10.56 -8.57 9.47
C VAL A 543 -11.45 -9.76 9.86
N PRO A 544 -11.99 -10.50 8.88
CA PRO A 544 -12.94 -11.59 9.15
C PRO A 544 -12.44 -12.67 10.12
N SER A 545 -11.13 -12.94 10.10
CA SER A 545 -10.53 -13.99 10.94
C SER A 545 -10.34 -13.58 12.41
N VAL A 546 -10.36 -12.29 12.75
CA VAL A 546 -10.07 -11.81 14.12
C VAL A 546 -11.07 -12.33 15.16
N PRO A 547 -12.39 -12.26 14.97
CA PRO A 547 -13.33 -12.78 15.96
C PRO A 547 -13.22 -14.28 16.19
N SER A 548 -12.68 -15.05 15.24
CA SER A 548 -12.51 -16.50 15.38
C SER A 548 -11.44 -16.89 16.41
N VAL A 549 -10.52 -15.98 16.73
CA VAL A 549 -9.48 -16.19 17.76
C VAL A 549 -9.84 -15.57 19.12
N PHE A 550 -11.07 -15.08 19.29
CA PHE A 550 -11.51 -14.49 20.57
C PHE A 550 -11.36 -15.46 21.75
N GLY A 551 -11.67 -16.76 21.53
CA GLY A 551 -11.48 -17.82 22.54
C GLY A 551 -10.02 -18.08 22.94
N TYR A 552 -9.06 -17.68 22.11
CA TYR A 552 -7.64 -17.73 22.47
C TYR A 552 -7.30 -16.74 23.61
N PHE A 553 -7.90 -15.56 23.56
CA PHE A 553 -7.66 -14.48 24.54
C PHE A 553 -8.53 -14.63 25.77
N HIS A 554 -9.82 -14.92 25.59
CA HIS A 554 -10.83 -15.01 26.64
C HIS A 554 -11.51 -16.37 26.58
N ALA A 555 -11.39 -17.17 27.64
CA ALA A 555 -11.97 -18.51 27.67
C ALA A 555 -13.49 -18.53 27.50
N ASP A 556 -14.17 -17.48 27.97
CA ASP A 556 -15.62 -17.25 27.82
C ASP A 556 -16.02 -16.64 26.46
N GLY A 557 -15.05 -16.30 25.62
CA GLY A 557 -15.27 -15.63 24.33
C GLY A 557 -16.28 -16.34 23.41
N PRO A 558 -16.15 -17.66 23.16
CA PRO A 558 -17.11 -18.40 22.34
C PRO A 558 -18.54 -18.39 22.88
N ASP A 559 -18.74 -18.36 24.20
CA ASP A 559 -20.05 -18.27 24.83
C ASP A 559 -20.64 -16.87 24.70
N LEU A 560 -19.79 -15.85 24.88
CA LEU A 560 -20.20 -14.45 24.71
C LEU A 560 -20.64 -14.14 23.27
N LEU A 561 -19.99 -14.70 22.27
CA LEU A 561 -20.39 -14.52 20.86
C LEU A 561 -21.77 -15.14 20.56
N ARG A 562 -22.22 -16.12 21.34
CA ARG A 562 -23.57 -16.73 21.22
C ARG A 562 -24.64 -15.99 22.03
N SER A 563 -24.24 -15.02 22.84
CA SER A 563 -25.19 -14.22 23.63
C SER A 563 -26.08 -13.39 22.73
N PRO A 564 -27.39 -13.30 22.99
CA PRO A 564 -28.29 -12.42 22.24
C PRO A 564 -27.97 -10.92 22.40
N ALA A 565 -27.22 -10.56 23.43
CA ALA A 565 -26.74 -9.20 23.64
C ALA A 565 -25.48 -8.88 22.81
N ALA A 566 -24.81 -9.88 22.24
CA ALA A 566 -23.60 -9.72 21.48
C ALA A 566 -23.90 -9.69 19.96
N SER A 567 -23.31 -8.73 19.26
CA SER A 567 -23.37 -8.65 17.79
C SER A 567 -21.99 -8.29 17.28
N VAL A 568 -21.37 -9.14 16.46
CA VAL A 568 -20.11 -8.83 15.79
C VAL A 568 -20.36 -8.65 14.30
N VAL A 569 -19.96 -7.49 13.78
CA VAL A 569 -20.15 -7.11 12.38
C VAL A 569 -18.77 -7.01 11.72
N ILE A 570 -18.56 -7.75 10.65
CA ILE A 570 -17.36 -7.62 9.82
C ILE A 570 -17.59 -6.47 8.86
N ASP A 571 -16.96 -5.34 9.14
CA ASP A 571 -17.01 -4.12 8.31
C ASP A 571 -15.85 -3.18 8.69
N ASP A 572 -15.55 -2.22 7.82
CA ASP A 572 -14.73 -1.07 8.19
C ASP A 572 -15.47 -0.19 9.20
N ALA A 573 -14.82 0.21 10.28
CA ALA A 573 -15.46 0.95 11.38
C ALA A 573 -16.09 2.26 10.90
N ARG A 574 -15.41 3.01 10.03
CA ARG A 574 -15.90 4.27 9.48
C ARG A 574 -17.09 4.04 8.54
N ARG A 575 -16.98 3.06 7.65
CA ARG A 575 -18.05 2.67 6.73
C ARG A 575 -19.28 2.19 7.51
N TYR A 576 -19.12 1.39 8.55
CA TYR A 576 -20.22 0.96 9.40
C TYR A 576 -20.93 2.15 10.05
N MET A 577 -20.17 3.08 10.65
CA MET A 577 -20.73 4.27 11.31
C MET A 577 -21.43 5.22 10.33
N GLU A 578 -21.02 5.26 9.07
CA GLU A 578 -21.71 6.02 8.02
C GLU A 578 -23.05 5.39 7.64
N ARG A 579 -23.10 4.05 7.55
CA ARG A 579 -24.30 3.29 7.11
C ARG A 579 -25.34 3.12 8.19
N THR A 580 -24.91 2.92 9.45
CA THR A 580 -25.84 2.67 10.54
C THR A 580 -26.71 3.90 10.81
N ALA A 581 -28.02 3.68 11.00
CA ALA A 581 -28.93 4.69 11.53
C ALA A 581 -28.95 4.70 13.07
N ARG A 582 -28.37 3.68 13.72
CA ARG A 582 -28.37 3.54 15.18
C ARG A 582 -27.54 4.62 15.82
N GLN A 583 -27.97 5.01 17.01
CA GLN A 583 -27.23 5.86 17.93
C GLN A 583 -26.91 5.05 19.19
N TYR A 584 -25.77 5.33 19.80
CA TYR A 584 -25.21 4.59 20.92
C TYR A 584 -25.03 5.48 22.14
N ASP A 585 -25.14 4.89 23.33
CA ASP A 585 -24.81 5.58 24.58
C ASP A 585 -23.29 5.69 24.76
N VAL A 586 -22.55 4.64 24.39
CA VAL A 586 -21.09 4.63 24.38
C VAL A 586 -20.57 4.11 23.04
N ILE A 587 -19.66 4.88 22.47
CA ILE A 587 -18.85 4.46 21.33
C ILE A 587 -17.41 4.41 21.81
N THR A 588 -16.87 3.20 21.99
CA THR A 588 -15.44 3.03 22.31
C THR A 588 -14.67 2.69 21.06
N ILE A 589 -13.49 3.31 20.91
CA ILE A 589 -12.59 3.10 19.78
C ILE A 589 -11.28 2.55 20.34
N ASP A 590 -10.98 1.30 19.99
CA ASP A 590 -9.75 0.59 20.37
C ASP A 590 -8.90 0.38 19.10
N PRO A 591 -8.15 1.39 18.62
CA PRO A 591 -7.47 1.31 17.35
C PRO A 591 -6.34 0.28 17.40
N PRO A 592 -6.37 -0.71 16.52
CA PRO A 592 -5.47 -1.85 16.63
C PRO A 592 -4.02 -1.58 16.22
N PRO A 593 -3.70 -0.71 15.24
CA PRO A 593 -2.31 -0.51 14.83
C PRO A 593 -1.62 0.61 15.62
N PRO A 594 -0.28 0.67 15.58
CA PRO A 594 0.45 1.85 16.02
C PRO A 594 -0.11 3.12 15.36
N VAL A 595 -0.09 4.25 16.07
CA VAL A 595 -0.66 5.51 15.54
C VAL A 595 0.00 5.99 14.24
N GLU A 596 1.23 5.54 13.97
CA GLU A 596 1.98 5.83 12.76
C GLU A 596 1.66 4.87 11.60
N ALA A 597 0.82 3.87 11.84
CA ALA A 597 0.48 2.89 10.81
C ALA A 597 -0.36 3.51 9.69
N ALA A 598 -0.16 2.99 8.49
CA ALA A 598 -0.89 3.42 7.30
C ALA A 598 -2.41 3.23 7.47
N GLY A 599 -3.16 4.32 7.38
CA GLY A 599 -4.63 4.33 7.54
C GLY A 599 -5.11 4.56 8.96
N SER A 600 -4.22 4.61 9.96
CA SER A 600 -4.61 4.89 11.35
C SER A 600 -5.22 6.29 11.49
N SER A 601 -4.72 7.28 10.75
CA SER A 601 -5.26 8.66 10.72
C SER A 601 -6.78 8.71 10.54
N LEU A 602 -7.35 7.75 9.83
CA LEU A 602 -8.79 7.68 9.55
C LEU A 602 -9.64 7.46 10.81
N LEU A 603 -9.03 6.93 11.88
CA LEU A 603 -9.67 6.69 13.17
C LEU A 603 -9.41 7.81 14.19
N TYR A 604 -8.63 8.83 13.80
CA TYR A 604 -8.26 9.97 14.66
C TYR A 604 -8.57 11.33 14.01
N SER A 605 -9.16 11.34 12.81
CA SER A 605 -9.42 12.57 12.07
C SER A 605 -10.65 13.32 12.56
N VAL A 606 -10.66 14.64 12.37
CA VAL A 606 -11.82 15.51 12.61
C VAL A 606 -13.06 14.98 11.90
N GLU A 607 -12.91 14.48 10.65
CA GLU A 607 -14.02 13.95 9.85
C GLU A 607 -14.62 12.70 10.49
N PHE A 608 -13.80 11.83 11.06
CA PHE A 608 -14.27 10.63 11.74
C PHE A 608 -14.97 10.97 13.07
N TYR A 609 -14.37 11.81 13.89
CA TYR A 609 -14.99 12.23 15.15
C TYR A 609 -16.29 12.98 14.93
N ALA A 610 -16.40 13.82 13.90
CA ALA A 610 -17.63 14.48 13.52
C ALA A 610 -18.73 13.45 13.10
N LEU A 611 -18.33 12.33 12.46
CA LEU A 611 -19.25 11.23 12.16
C LEU A 611 -19.72 10.55 13.44
N LEU A 612 -18.83 10.20 14.36
CA LEU A 612 -19.18 9.57 15.64
C LEU A 612 -20.08 10.46 16.50
N ASN A 613 -19.79 11.75 16.52
CA ASN A 613 -20.61 12.74 17.22
C ASN A 613 -22.09 12.69 16.78
N ARG A 614 -22.36 12.48 15.48
CA ARG A 614 -23.74 12.33 14.96
C ARG A 614 -24.42 11.02 15.39
N ARG A 615 -23.65 10.01 15.80
CA ARG A 615 -24.13 8.68 16.21
C ARG A 615 -24.24 8.51 17.72
N LEU A 616 -23.97 9.57 18.49
CA LEU A 616 -24.21 9.58 19.92
C LEU A 616 -25.68 9.88 20.25
N ARG A 617 -26.23 9.15 21.21
CA ARG A 617 -27.46 9.52 21.88
C ARG A 617 -27.28 10.79 22.73
N PRO A 618 -28.35 11.50 23.11
CA PRO A 618 -28.22 12.61 24.05
C PRO A 618 -27.58 12.15 25.36
N GLY A 619 -26.51 12.84 25.78
CA GLY A 619 -25.67 12.46 26.94
C GLY A 619 -24.74 11.27 26.74
N GLY A 620 -24.63 10.75 25.51
CA GLY A 620 -23.70 9.67 25.18
C GLY A 620 -22.25 10.14 25.13
N ILE A 621 -21.32 9.18 25.20
CA ILE A 621 -19.87 9.43 25.29
C ILE A 621 -19.15 8.63 24.19
N VAL A 622 -18.26 9.32 23.44
CA VAL A 622 -17.20 8.68 22.66
C VAL A 622 -15.97 8.54 23.55
N ALA A 623 -15.43 7.33 23.62
CA ALA A 623 -14.20 7.04 24.35
C ALA A 623 -13.13 6.53 23.40
N GLN A 624 -11.95 7.12 23.44
CA GLN A 624 -10.78 6.68 22.70
C GLN A 624 -9.55 6.70 23.57
N TRP A 625 -8.77 5.64 23.49
CA TRP A 625 -7.45 5.63 24.08
C TRP A 625 -6.41 6.02 23.04
N ILE A 626 -5.46 6.86 23.44
CA ILE A 626 -4.30 7.24 22.62
C ILE A 626 -3.01 6.91 23.38
N PRO A 627 -2.01 6.28 22.73
CA PRO A 627 -0.74 5.99 23.38
C PRO A 627 0.06 7.27 23.66
N ALA A 628 0.92 7.23 24.65
CA ALA A 628 1.96 8.23 24.80
C ALA A 628 2.95 8.10 23.61
N GLY A 629 3.45 9.23 23.11
CA GLY A 629 4.34 9.22 21.94
C GLY A 629 4.85 10.60 21.56
N ASP A 630 5.04 10.84 20.28
CA ASP A 630 5.50 12.11 19.73
C ASP A 630 4.54 13.27 20.06
N ALA A 631 5.09 14.33 20.62
CA ALA A 631 4.32 15.49 21.07
C ALA A 631 3.48 16.16 19.97
N TYR A 632 4.00 16.19 18.75
CA TYR A 632 3.30 16.77 17.60
C TYR A 632 2.07 15.93 17.20
N THR A 633 2.23 14.61 17.17
CA THR A 633 1.15 13.67 16.87
C THR A 633 0.08 13.68 17.96
N LEU A 634 0.48 13.66 19.25
CA LEU A 634 -0.44 13.78 20.39
C LEU A 634 -1.26 15.07 20.34
N SER A 635 -0.60 16.19 20.09
CA SER A 635 -1.27 17.49 19.95
C SER A 635 -2.24 17.51 18.78
N ALA A 636 -1.87 16.95 17.63
CA ALA A 636 -2.74 16.89 16.45
C ALA A 636 -4.00 16.03 16.68
N MET A 637 -3.86 14.88 17.35
CA MET A 637 -4.99 14.02 17.72
C MET A 637 -5.89 14.70 18.77
N ALA A 638 -5.29 15.29 19.81
CA ALA A 638 -6.03 16.00 20.86
C ALA A 638 -6.82 17.18 20.28
N LYS A 639 -6.24 17.95 19.34
CA LYS A 639 -6.95 19.02 18.62
C LYS A 639 -8.12 18.49 17.81
N ALA A 640 -7.92 17.42 17.03
CA ALA A 640 -8.98 16.83 16.23
C ALA A 640 -10.15 16.36 17.11
N PHE A 641 -9.87 15.80 18.27
CA PHE A 641 -10.87 15.40 19.24
C PHE A 641 -11.60 16.60 19.85
N ALA A 642 -10.84 17.61 20.31
CA ALA A 642 -11.40 18.81 20.94
C ALA A 642 -12.24 19.68 19.97
N GLU A 643 -11.85 19.76 18.69
CA GLU A 643 -12.64 20.45 17.66
C GLU A 643 -13.97 19.74 17.35
N SER A 644 -14.06 18.44 17.62
CA SER A 644 -15.22 17.60 17.27
C SER A 644 -16.23 17.46 18.40
N PHE A 645 -15.83 17.65 19.65
CA PHE A 645 -16.69 17.50 20.82
C PHE A 645 -16.65 18.77 21.71
N PRO A 646 -17.82 19.35 22.02
CA PRO A 646 -17.89 20.55 22.88
C PRO A 646 -17.48 20.29 24.34
N HIS A 647 -17.60 19.05 24.81
CA HIS A 647 -17.20 18.65 26.15
C HIS A 647 -16.22 17.50 26.08
N VAL A 648 -15.00 17.73 26.54
CA VAL A 648 -13.91 16.76 26.52
C VAL A 648 -13.33 16.61 27.92
N ARG A 649 -13.10 15.36 28.35
CA ARG A 649 -12.34 15.02 29.55
C ARG A 649 -11.19 14.09 29.16
N VAL A 650 -10.02 14.29 29.73
CA VAL A 650 -8.82 13.49 29.46
C VAL A 650 -8.29 12.92 30.77
N PHE A 651 -8.00 11.63 30.75
CA PHE A 651 -7.44 10.92 31.90
C PHE A 651 -6.18 10.16 31.47
N GLN A 652 -5.11 10.31 32.22
CA GLN A 652 -3.98 9.39 32.06
C GLN A 652 -4.43 7.97 32.44
N SER A 653 -3.98 6.97 31.69
CA SER A 653 -4.41 5.58 31.91
C SER A 653 -3.99 5.05 33.29
N VAL A 654 -4.65 3.99 33.71
CA VAL A 654 -4.43 3.33 35.02
C VAL A 654 -2.98 2.86 35.20
N GLU A 655 -2.30 2.47 34.14
CA GLU A 655 -0.88 2.07 34.14
C GLU A 655 0.08 3.25 33.95
N GLY A 656 -0.46 4.48 33.83
CA GLY A 656 0.36 5.68 33.65
C GLY A 656 0.90 5.90 32.23
N TRP A 657 0.51 5.02 31.28
CA TRP A 657 0.90 5.11 29.88
C TRP A 657 -0.29 5.36 28.97
N GLY A 658 -0.24 6.41 28.17
CA GLY A 658 -1.33 6.84 27.29
C GLY A 658 -2.49 7.52 28.02
N PHE A 659 -3.50 7.90 27.25
CA PHE A 659 -4.58 8.75 27.71
C PHE A 659 -5.94 8.25 27.22
N HIS A 660 -6.95 8.28 28.10
CA HIS A 660 -8.36 8.10 27.76
C HIS A 660 -8.96 9.45 27.44
N LEU A 661 -9.40 9.66 26.21
CA LEU A 661 -10.13 10.84 25.78
C LEU A 661 -11.61 10.51 25.76
N LEU A 662 -12.41 11.31 26.46
CA LEU A 662 -13.88 11.19 26.49
C LEU A 662 -14.49 12.45 25.90
N GLY A 663 -15.32 12.27 24.87
CA GLY A 663 -16.01 13.35 24.16
C GLY A 663 -17.52 13.20 24.18
N SER A 664 -18.26 14.30 24.43
CA SER A 664 -19.71 14.31 24.44
C SER A 664 -20.27 15.63 23.91
N ARG A 665 -21.55 15.60 23.49
CA ARG A 665 -22.32 16.82 23.18
C ARG A 665 -22.81 17.56 24.41
N SER A 666 -22.92 16.87 25.52
CA SER A 666 -23.40 17.37 26.80
C SER A 666 -22.29 17.34 27.84
N PRO A 667 -22.34 18.17 28.88
CA PRO A 667 -21.36 18.11 29.95
C PRO A 667 -21.23 16.71 30.52
N ILE A 668 -19.98 16.21 30.62
CA ILE A 668 -19.67 14.90 31.22
C ILE A 668 -19.63 15.08 32.74
N PRO A 669 -20.42 14.30 33.53
CA PRO A 669 -20.47 14.41 34.98
C PRO A 669 -19.10 14.24 35.65
N VAL A 670 -18.95 14.81 36.83
CA VAL A 670 -17.74 14.68 37.70
C VAL A 670 -18.13 13.98 39.02
N PRO A 671 -18.48 12.69 39.00
CA PRO A 671 -18.85 11.96 40.21
C PRO A 671 -17.62 11.52 41.00
N SER A 672 -17.80 11.16 42.27
CA SER A 672 -16.76 10.51 43.07
C SER A 672 -16.47 9.09 42.57
N ALA A 673 -15.28 8.56 42.89
CA ALA A 673 -14.90 7.19 42.52
C ALA A 673 -15.87 6.15 43.12
N SER A 674 -16.38 6.37 44.33
CA SER A 674 -17.40 5.50 44.96
C SER A 674 -18.73 5.53 44.22
N ALA A 675 -19.15 6.70 43.74
CA ALA A 675 -20.37 6.83 42.94
C ALA A 675 -20.23 6.14 41.56
N LEU A 676 -19.04 6.15 40.96
CA LEU A 676 -18.79 5.36 39.73
C LEU A 676 -18.84 3.87 40.01
N ALA A 677 -18.15 3.43 41.07
CA ALA A 677 -18.11 2.02 41.44
C ALA A 677 -19.49 1.44 41.77
N SER A 678 -20.37 2.23 42.41
CA SER A 678 -21.72 1.78 42.72
C SER A 678 -22.67 1.58 41.53
N LYS A 679 -22.32 2.13 40.36
CA LYS A 679 -23.08 1.93 39.13
C LYS A 679 -22.75 0.60 38.41
N LEU A 680 -21.62 -0.06 38.74
CA LEU A 680 -21.22 -1.29 38.07
C LEU A 680 -22.12 -2.46 38.46
N PRO A 681 -22.66 -3.21 37.49
CA PRO A 681 -23.25 -4.52 37.76
C PRO A 681 -22.19 -5.49 38.31
N PRO A 682 -22.59 -6.54 39.07
CA PRO A 682 -21.62 -7.48 39.64
C PRO A 682 -20.65 -8.12 38.66
N ARG A 683 -21.14 -8.43 37.44
CA ARG A 683 -20.29 -8.95 36.36
C ARG A 683 -19.26 -7.93 35.89
N ALA A 684 -19.61 -6.66 35.79
CA ALA A 684 -18.71 -5.58 35.41
C ALA A 684 -17.64 -5.31 36.49
N VAL A 685 -18.01 -5.46 37.79
CA VAL A 685 -17.04 -5.41 38.89
C VAL A 685 -16.01 -6.54 38.74
N GLY A 686 -16.46 -7.77 38.49
CA GLY A 686 -15.59 -8.92 38.28
C GLY A 686 -14.65 -8.72 37.09
N ASP A 687 -15.18 -8.23 35.95
CA ASP A 687 -14.39 -7.94 34.75
C ASP A 687 -13.36 -6.84 34.99
N LEU A 688 -13.74 -5.73 35.64
CA LEU A 688 -12.85 -4.61 35.92
C LEU A 688 -11.66 -5.03 36.81
N LEU A 689 -11.91 -5.90 37.79
CA LEU A 689 -10.91 -6.32 38.79
C LEU A 689 -10.07 -7.52 38.33
N GLU A 690 -10.46 -8.22 37.26
CA GLU A 690 -9.77 -9.42 36.79
C GLU A 690 -8.27 -9.17 36.50
N TRP A 691 -7.91 -8.00 35.94
CA TRP A 691 -6.53 -7.61 35.62
C TRP A 691 -6.12 -6.31 36.33
N GLY A 692 -7.00 -5.77 37.13
CA GLY A 692 -6.77 -4.46 37.73
C GLY A 692 -5.64 -4.50 38.77
N PRO A 693 -4.80 -3.45 38.85
CA PRO A 693 -3.76 -3.36 39.89
C PRO A 693 -4.34 -3.06 41.28
N PHE A 694 -5.64 -2.73 41.38
CA PHE A 694 -6.25 -2.32 42.63
C PHE A 694 -7.34 -3.30 43.09
N PRO A 695 -7.50 -3.50 44.43
CA PRO A 695 -8.37 -4.54 44.98
C PRO A 695 -9.89 -4.18 44.95
N SER A 696 -10.27 -2.99 44.56
CA SER A 696 -11.66 -2.57 44.46
C SER A 696 -11.92 -1.65 43.30
N ALA A 697 -13.15 -1.70 42.77
CA ALA A 697 -13.58 -0.83 41.70
C ALA A 697 -13.45 0.67 42.03
N GLU A 698 -13.72 1.04 43.29
CA GLU A 698 -13.55 2.41 43.74
C GLU A 698 -12.09 2.89 43.63
N ARG A 699 -11.13 2.05 44.09
CA ARG A 699 -9.69 2.41 44.00
C ARG A 699 -9.23 2.46 42.55
N GLN A 700 -9.75 1.57 41.70
CA GLN A 700 -9.45 1.55 40.28
C GLN A 700 -9.91 2.86 39.61
N PHE A 701 -11.15 3.31 39.86
CA PHE A 701 -11.64 4.58 39.36
C PHE A 701 -10.91 5.78 39.94
N ARG A 702 -10.62 5.76 41.24
CA ARG A 702 -9.89 6.84 41.89
C ARG A 702 -8.55 7.06 41.25
N ALA A 703 -7.79 5.99 40.98
CA ALA A 703 -6.47 6.09 40.33
C ALA A 703 -6.52 6.72 38.94
N VAL A 704 -7.63 6.61 38.21
CA VAL A 704 -7.83 7.26 36.90
C VAL A 704 -8.33 8.70 37.08
N LEU A 705 -9.33 8.93 37.97
CA LEU A 705 -9.91 10.26 38.21
C LEU A 705 -8.84 11.25 38.78
N ASP A 706 -7.97 10.79 39.67
CA ASP A 706 -6.89 11.61 40.26
C ASP A 706 -5.84 12.04 39.21
N ARG A 707 -5.87 11.46 38.01
CA ARG A 707 -4.98 11.77 36.89
C ARG A 707 -5.72 12.49 35.73
N GLU A 708 -6.83 13.15 36.04
CA GLU A 708 -7.50 13.98 35.06
C GLU A 708 -6.66 15.19 34.74
N MET A 709 -6.63 15.57 33.44
CA MET A 709 -5.90 16.72 32.95
C MET A 709 -6.72 17.47 31.89
N PRO A 710 -6.51 18.79 31.74
CA PRO A 710 -7.12 19.54 30.65
C PRO A 710 -6.63 19.05 29.28
N VAL A 711 -7.52 18.93 28.28
CA VAL A 711 -7.12 18.62 26.90
C VAL A 711 -6.15 19.66 26.34
N ALA A 712 -6.22 20.89 26.86
CA ALA A 712 -5.33 21.99 26.49
C ALA A 712 -3.85 21.66 26.78
N ASP A 713 -3.56 20.86 27.80
CA ASP A 713 -2.19 20.46 28.15
C ASP A 713 -1.59 19.54 27.06
N LEU A 714 -2.38 18.60 26.51
CA LEU A 714 -1.94 17.79 25.37
C LEU A 714 -1.74 18.63 24.11
N ILE A 715 -2.63 19.61 23.88
CA ILE A 715 -2.53 20.53 22.75
C ILE A 715 -1.29 21.43 22.89
N ALA A 716 -0.96 21.84 24.10
CA ALA A 716 0.19 22.68 24.40
C ALA A 716 1.56 22.01 24.18
N LEU A 717 1.60 20.67 24.08
CA LEU A 717 2.82 19.93 23.74
C LEU A 717 3.42 20.36 22.40
N ALA A 718 2.58 20.70 21.42
CA ALA A 718 2.97 21.20 20.11
C ALA A 718 1.89 22.14 19.54
N PRO A 719 1.85 23.43 19.96
CA PRO A 719 0.79 24.36 19.55
C PRO A 719 0.69 24.57 18.03
N GLY A 720 1.79 24.42 17.30
CA GLY A 720 1.85 24.55 15.85
C GLY A 720 1.33 23.34 15.07
N ALA A 721 1.05 22.20 15.72
CA ALA A 721 0.50 21.04 15.05
C ALA A 721 -0.93 21.32 14.54
N PRO A 722 -1.31 20.96 13.29
CA PRO A 722 -2.70 21.06 12.83
C PRO A 722 -3.56 19.99 13.51
N ALA A 723 -4.88 20.20 13.54
CA ALA A 723 -5.79 19.09 13.83
C ALA A 723 -5.62 17.99 12.80
N LEU A 724 -5.62 16.74 13.24
CA LEU A 724 -5.46 15.60 12.34
C LEU A 724 -6.70 15.46 11.45
N SER A 725 -6.48 15.36 10.14
CA SER A 725 -7.55 15.29 9.13
C SER A 725 -7.24 14.24 8.07
N ASP A 726 -8.26 13.83 7.31
CA ASP A 726 -8.12 12.89 6.19
C ASP A 726 -7.11 13.37 5.14
N ASP A 727 -6.94 14.68 4.96
CA ASP A 727 -6.01 15.29 4.00
C ASP A 727 -4.59 15.41 4.52
N ARG A 728 -4.42 15.58 5.83
CA ARG A 728 -3.13 15.77 6.50
C ARG A 728 -2.91 14.73 7.60
N PRO A 729 -2.54 13.51 7.23
CA PRO A 729 -2.28 12.43 8.18
C PRO A 729 -0.89 12.58 8.82
N VAL A 730 -0.72 13.60 9.64
CA VAL A 730 0.58 13.97 10.23
C VAL A 730 1.16 12.91 11.18
N ASN A 731 0.34 12.02 11.68
CA ASN A 731 0.78 10.86 12.46
C ASN A 731 1.45 9.79 11.59
N GLU A 732 1.05 9.65 10.33
CA GLU A 732 1.59 8.65 9.40
C GLU A 732 2.83 9.16 8.64
N TYR A 733 2.91 10.47 8.38
CA TYR A 733 3.99 11.14 7.66
C TYR A 733 4.72 12.09 8.60
N TYR A 734 5.83 11.63 9.16
CA TYR A 734 6.54 12.33 10.25
C TYR A 734 8.08 12.34 10.11
N LEU A 735 8.63 11.64 9.11
CA LEU A 735 10.07 11.40 9.03
C LEU A 735 10.85 12.70 8.82
N LEU A 736 10.37 13.60 7.96
CA LEU A 736 11.05 14.82 7.64
C LEU A 736 11.19 15.73 8.87
N ARG A 737 10.12 15.89 9.67
CA ARG A 737 10.17 16.68 10.90
C ARG A 737 11.01 16.04 12.00
N THR A 738 11.16 14.71 11.99
CA THR A 738 12.07 14.03 12.94
C THR A 738 13.54 14.17 12.55
N LEU A 739 13.84 14.25 11.25
CA LEU A 739 15.19 14.45 10.72
C LEU A 739 15.63 15.92 10.76
N LEU A 740 14.68 16.85 10.64
CA LEU A 740 14.91 18.30 10.67
C LEU A 740 14.16 18.90 11.87
N PRO A 741 14.56 18.60 13.12
CA PRO A 741 13.90 19.18 14.28
C PRO A 741 14.02 20.70 14.20
N SER A 742 12.87 21.39 14.23
CA SER A 742 12.85 22.84 14.38
C SER A 742 13.56 23.22 15.68
N SER A 743 14.39 24.26 15.64
CA SER A 743 15.26 24.74 16.71
C SER A 743 14.55 25.15 18.02
N GLY A 744 13.39 24.60 18.34
CA GLY A 744 12.58 24.84 19.52
C GLY A 744 11.98 23.60 20.19
N GLN A 745 12.27 22.39 19.71
CA GLN A 745 11.78 21.16 20.35
C GLN A 745 12.86 20.62 21.30
N GLY A 746 12.63 20.77 22.60
CA GLY A 746 13.43 20.19 23.65
C GLY A 746 13.57 18.67 23.51
N SER A 747 14.75 18.18 23.91
CA SER A 747 15.19 16.79 23.89
C SER A 747 14.10 15.78 24.30
N ARG A 748 13.99 14.68 23.51
CA ARG A 748 13.21 13.50 23.84
C ARG A 748 13.46 13.04 25.28
N PRO A 749 12.44 12.73 26.09
CA PRO A 749 12.63 11.82 27.19
C PRO A 749 12.92 10.43 26.56
N GLY A 750 14.05 9.83 26.97
CA GLY A 750 14.46 8.50 26.56
C GLY A 750 13.43 7.41 26.95
N PRO A 751 13.60 6.17 26.40
CA PRO A 751 12.63 5.09 26.48
C PRO A 751 12.27 4.68 27.88
#